data_50203f6bcaa6ce201a69638fb11ba8aa
#
_entry.id   50203f6bcaa6ce201a69638fb11ba8aa
#
_cell.length_a   1.000
_cell.length_b   1.000
_cell.length_c   1.000
_cell.angle_alpha   90.00
_cell.angle_beta   90.00
_cell.angle_gamma   90.00
#
_symmetry.space_group_name_H-M   'P 1'
#
loop_
_entity.id
_entity.type
_entity.pdbx_description
1 polymer ?
#
loop_
_entity_poly.entity_id
_entity_poly.type
_entity_poly.pdbx_seq_one_letter_code
_entity_poly.pdbx_strand_id
1 'polypeptide(L)'
;WGYNAYGNLGVGDTARKLEPTKIDIDNVVDIACGNNHVLFLKEDGTVWATGLNNYGQIGNNTTTNVTTPVQVENLENIIRIDAGANHSIALNSDGTVYAWGYNGYGQLGDGTTTRRSIPVKVRRLSGIKEISAGRHSSLALDIDGNVWAWGLNTSGQLGIGTKVNSLYPTNLSTVKDIVQISTGLDYSVLVTTSGEVYSFGINGSGQLGDGTTINKNIPTQVVMNDGSKLGNIEYVSCGSKHVIAKTNDGKVFAWGSDNNYQFGDEDTSNKLNPVQVKYSKTADLFEDVLEVSAGDTHSVIVKDDGTVWEAGKNNYGQIGDGTTSNRKEWVCISNIKIKVPENEITIHKIGGTYELKPELSVGFNLLYDSMSNGQYSYESKNENIAKVDRLGNITGVKRGKTKIGITEVNTNKTIYVDVYVLEENDIAFPQVVTTEYSTIALKSDGTVWSFGLNDKGQLGLGDNENRLTPTKVDIDNIVKIAVSNNHVLALKQDGTLWSWGANDKGQLGIGNYTNSTVPVQVKNESGDGFIENIKGISTAKSMSIALDNDGNVFTWGLNDYGQLCTGDKSNKKLPVKVTLISNITKVEGGNKSVYAISDEGNLYAWGYNSNGQLGDGTNTTRLQPVQVTNLSGIIDISASTTEQALALKDDGTVWGFGYATLGALTDVGGSIPKQISGIDGNRMKNIASISCGYYGGLAITDDGKVLAWGNNGYGELGDGTNISTSVPVYVKESVDTELNSVFIAQKGKNYSVFAKENGEVWATGYNEYGQLGNSSTVTINIPENISNDLLSVDTLDFTFNNIGQTQKINSKYEFGFNLYDYKNSKEISYSSQDEKIASVDKDGNVMAKSLGKTYIDVVAGNFARRAEVNVLDKDEVSAMDTKAGNKHTVSLKTNGSLFTFGDNTYGQLGIGGMSNENHI
;
A
#
# COMPACT_ATOMS: atom_id res chain seq x y z
N TRP A 1 23.43 5.74 13.35
CA TRP A 1 22.05 5.51 13.79
C TRP A 1 21.99 4.58 15.01
N GLY A 2 20.80 4.40 15.60
CA GLY A 2 20.59 3.57 16.76
C GLY A 2 20.56 4.34 18.09
N TYR A 3 20.98 3.65 19.16
CA TYR A 3 21.02 4.15 20.54
C TYR A 3 22.03 5.30 20.72
N ASN A 4 21.61 6.39 21.40
CA ASN A 4 22.43 7.59 21.56
C ASN A 4 22.37 8.22 22.97
N ALA A 5 21.89 7.53 24.00
CA ALA A 5 21.66 8.15 25.31
C ALA A 5 22.92 8.74 25.99
N TYR A 6 24.11 8.42 25.53
CA TYR A 6 25.38 8.93 26.04
C TYR A 6 26.12 9.83 25.03
N GLY A 7 25.47 10.17 23.90
CA GLY A 7 26.10 10.90 22.79
C GLY A 7 27.02 10.04 21.92
N ASN A 8 26.87 8.71 21.98
CA ASN A 8 27.77 7.78 21.30
C ASN A 8 27.67 7.82 19.76
N LEU A 9 26.64 8.44 19.19
CA LEU A 9 26.54 8.69 17.75
C LEU A 9 27.34 9.94 17.30
N GLY A 10 27.80 10.79 18.22
CA GLY A 10 28.62 11.95 17.87
C GLY A 10 27.93 13.10 17.13
N VAL A 11 26.61 13.13 17.11
CA VAL A 11 25.79 14.08 16.33
C VAL A 11 25.37 15.34 17.10
N GLY A 12 25.99 15.61 18.29
CA GLY A 12 25.75 16.81 19.09
C GLY A 12 24.59 16.70 20.09
N ASP A 13 23.83 15.62 20.09
CA ASP A 13 22.71 15.39 21.00
C ASP A 13 22.73 13.99 21.64
N THR A 14 21.71 13.65 22.43
CA THR A 14 21.54 12.31 23.05
C THR A 14 20.28 11.59 22.58
N ALA A 15 19.62 12.09 21.52
CA ALA A 15 18.44 11.45 20.93
C ALA A 15 18.86 10.28 20.03
N ARG A 16 18.17 9.16 20.14
CA ARG A 16 18.35 8.04 19.20
C ARG A 16 18.05 8.47 17.77
N LYS A 17 18.73 7.90 16.78
CA LYS A 17 18.51 8.11 15.36
C LYS A 17 17.99 6.81 14.76
N LEU A 18 16.88 6.90 14.04
CA LEU A 18 16.23 5.73 13.41
C LEU A 18 16.75 5.48 11.99
N GLU A 19 17.43 6.47 11.42
CA GLU A 19 17.99 6.48 10.06
C GLU A 19 19.46 6.92 10.11
N PRO A 20 20.27 6.55 9.09
CA PRO A 20 21.65 7.03 8.97
C PRO A 20 21.72 8.56 9.06
N THR A 21 22.55 9.03 9.98
CA THR A 21 22.76 10.45 10.26
C THR A 21 24.25 10.79 10.14
N LYS A 22 24.59 11.80 9.35
CA LYS A 22 25.98 12.23 9.16
C LYS A 22 26.54 12.80 10.47
N ILE A 23 27.78 12.41 10.80
CA ILE A 23 28.59 12.97 11.89
C ILE A 23 29.47 14.07 11.30
N ASP A 24 29.61 15.16 12.05
CA ASP A 24 30.46 16.29 11.62
C ASP A 24 31.95 16.01 11.98
N ILE A 25 32.56 15.13 11.21
CA ILE A 25 34.00 14.78 11.25
C ILE A 25 34.45 14.36 9.84
N ASP A 26 35.60 14.85 9.39
CA ASP A 26 36.15 14.58 8.05
C ASP A 26 37.45 13.77 8.11
N ASN A 27 37.82 13.20 6.95
CA ASN A 27 39.05 12.43 6.72
C ASN A 27 39.19 11.22 7.68
N VAL A 28 38.10 10.56 8.00
CA VAL A 28 38.08 9.32 8.79
C VAL A 28 38.43 8.14 7.87
N VAL A 29 39.37 7.31 8.29
CA VAL A 29 39.86 6.12 7.56
C VAL A 29 39.55 4.80 8.28
N ASP A 30 39.24 4.84 9.58
CA ASP A 30 38.84 3.66 10.36
C ASP A 30 37.91 4.05 11.51
N ILE A 31 37.00 3.14 11.90
CA ILE A 31 36.02 3.34 12.96
C ILE A 31 35.95 2.10 13.86
N ALA A 32 35.78 2.31 15.17
CA ALA A 32 35.61 1.23 16.12
C ALA A 32 34.50 1.55 17.13
N CYS A 33 33.58 0.60 17.34
CA CYS A 33 32.41 0.76 18.20
C CYS A 33 32.54 -0.08 19.48
N GLY A 34 32.62 0.59 20.61
CA GLY A 34 32.43 -0.03 21.91
C GLY A 34 30.94 -0.10 22.30
N ASN A 35 30.62 -0.52 23.57
CA ASN A 35 29.22 -0.60 23.98
C ASN A 35 28.47 0.75 23.88
N ASN A 36 29.12 1.83 24.31
CA ASN A 36 28.52 3.16 24.39
C ASN A 36 29.51 4.28 24.05
N HIS A 37 30.58 4.01 23.35
CA HIS A 37 31.51 5.00 22.80
C HIS A 37 32.00 4.54 21.44
N VAL A 38 32.45 5.48 20.62
CA VAL A 38 32.96 5.26 19.27
C VAL A 38 34.31 5.95 19.13
N LEU A 39 35.23 5.32 18.43
CA LEU A 39 36.52 5.85 18.03
C LEU A 39 36.52 6.11 16.53
N PHE A 40 37.22 7.15 16.11
CA PHE A 40 37.45 7.52 14.72
C PHE A 40 38.97 7.70 14.52
N LEU A 41 39.52 7.03 13.54
CA LEU A 41 40.90 7.23 13.11
C LEU A 41 40.90 8.15 11.87
N LYS A 42 41.62 9.23 11.93
CA LYS A 42 41.79 10.12 10.77
C LYS A 42 43.02 9.76 9.93
N GLU A 43 43.00 10.17 8.68
CA GLU A 43 44.10 9.98 7.71
C GLU A 43 45.47 10.52 8.21
N ASP A 44 45.43 11.54 9.05
CA ASP A 44 46.64 12.14 9.67
C ASP A 44 47.18 11.30 10.85
N GLY A 45 46.59 10.15 11.17
CA GLY A 45 46.99 9.28 12.27
C GLY A 45 46.52 9.75 13.63
N THR A 46 45.67 10.79 13.73
CA THR A 46 45.01 11.21 14.98
C THR A 46 43.77 10.39 15.29
N VAL A 47 43.48 10.13 16.55
CA VAL A 47 42.30 9.40 17.01
C VAL A 47 41.33 10.38 17.68
N TRP A 48 40.07 10.24 17.35
CA TRP A 48 38.96 11.00 17.92
C TRP A 48 37.94 10.06 18.55
N ALA A 49 37.17 10.53 19.53
CA ALA A 49 36.22 9.69 20.25
C ALA A 49 34.97 10.45 20.69
N THR A 50 33.84 9.72 20.84
CA THR A 50 32.54 10.27 21.33
C THR A 50 31.81 9.25 22.19
N GLY A 51 30.89 9.67 23.05
CA GLY A 51 29.99 8.83 23.83
C GLY A 51 30.31 8.78 25.34
N LEU A 52 30.05 7.61 25.94
CA LEU A 52 30.25 7.34 27.38
C LEU A 52 31.70 7.43 27.77
N ASN A 53 32.01 8.12 28.93
CA ASN A 53 33.36 8.34 29.40
C ASN A 53 33.57 8.05 30.91
N ASN A 54 32.67 7.37 31.56
CA ASN A 54 32.72 7.12 33.03
C ASN A 54 34.02 6.47 33.51
N TYR A 55 34.75 5.78 32.65
CA TYR A 55 36.00 5.10 32.94
C TYR A 55 37.22 5.75 32.28
N GLY A 56 37.02 6.86 31.53
CA GLY A 56 38.05 7.52 30.75
C GLY A 56 38.26 6.89 29.37
N GLN A 57 37.30 6.14 28.82
CA GLN A 57 37.40 5.43 27.55
C GLN A 57 37.45 6.35 26.31
N ILE A 58 37.09 7.62 26.45
CA ILE A 58 37.29 8.66 25.44
C ILE A 58 38.78 9.04 25.31
N GLY A 59 39.55 8.97 26.37
CA GLY A 59 40.99 9.26 26.30
C GLY A 59 41.38 10.74 26.30
N ASN A 60 40.48 11.62 26.69
CA ASN A 60 40.64 13.09 26.67
C ASN A 60 40.97 13.67 28.06
N ASN A 61 41.60 12.87 28.96
CA ASN A 61 41.93 13.20 30.30
C ASN A 61 40.77 13.60 31.24
N THR A 62 39.56 13.22 30.86
CA THR A 62 38.32 13.43 31.63
C THR A 62 37.56 12.13 31.83
N THR A 63 36.44 12.21 32.59
CA THR A 63 35.47 11.12 32.73
C THR A 63 34.03 11.61 32.39
N THR A 64 33.94 12.73 31.67
CA THR A 64 32.65 13.31 31.23
C THR A 64 32.27 12.81 29.84
N ASN A 65 31.02 12.40 29.66
CA ASN A 65 30.50 11.99 28.35
C ASN A 65 30.59 13.14 27.35
N VAL A 66 30.79 12.81 26.08
CA VAL A 66 30.85 13.79 24.98
C VAL A 66 29.88 13.40 23.87
N THR A 67 29.18 14.39 23.31
CA THR A 67 28.15 14.21 22.30
C THR A 67 28.63 14.54 20.89
N THR A 68 29.85 15.09 20.76
CA THR A 68 30.55 15.39 19.51
C THR A 68 31.93 14.78 19.56
N PRO A 69 32.55 14.39 18.43
CA PRO A 69 33.91 13.85 18.43
C PRO A 69 34.95 14.81 19.07
N VAL A 70 35.76 14.32 20.00
CA VAL A 70 36.87 15.03 20.59
C VAL A 70 38.16 14.24 20.37
N GLN A 71 39.29 14.92 20.21
CA GLN A 71 40.58 14.27 19.99
C GLN A 71 41.08 13.53 21.27
N VAL A 72 41.57 12.32 21.07
CA VAL A 72 42.26 11.54 22.10
C VAL A 72 43.65 12.12 22.35
N GLU A 73 44.01 12.32 23.61
CA GLU A 73 45.30 12.92 23.98
C GLU A 73 46.50 11.97 23.77
N ASN A 74 47.64 12.50 23.44
CA ASN A 74 48.96 11.85 23.40
C ASN A 74 49.01 10.64 22.42
N LEU A 75 48.26 10.65 21.32
CA LEU A 75 48.35 9.65 20.25
C LEU A 75 48.71 10.34 18.92
N GLU A 76 49.71 9.78 18.24
CA GLU A 76 50.11 10.17 16.91
C GLU A 76 50.53 8.93 16.11
N ASN A 77 50.48 9.01 14.77
CA ASN A 77 50.87 7.91 13.86
C ASN A 77 50.11 6.61 14.12
N ILE A 78 48.84 6.69 14.48
CA ILE A 78 47.99 5.50 14.69
C ILE A 78 47.55 5.00 13.31
N ILE A 79 47.55 3.65 13.15
CA ILE A 79 47.16 2.95 11.91
C ILE A 79 45.98 2.01 12.07
N ARG A 80 45.56 1.69 13.31
CA ARG A 80 44.40 0.86 13.67
C ARG A 80 43.86 1.27 15.02
N ILE A 81 42.56 1.14 15.18
CA ILE A 81 41.82 1.33 16.42
C ILE A 81 40.87 0.18 16.68
N ASP A 82 40.60 -0.15 17.92
CA ASP A 82 39.47 -1.00 18.30
C ASP A 82 38.92 -0.64 19.70
N ALA A 83 37.66 -0.99 19.97
CA ALA A 83 36.93 -0.58 21.15
C ALA A 83 36.18 -1.76 21.81
N GLY A 84 36.58 -2.08 23.04
CA GLY A 84 35.84 -3.03 23.87
C GLY A 84 34.62 -2.41 24.58
N ALA A 85 34.04 -3.09 25.55
CA ALA A 85 32.85 -2.57 26.21
C ALA A 85 33.09 -1.21 26.88
N ASN A 86 34.18 -1.00 27.58
CA ASN A 86 34.53 0.22 28.31
C ASN A 86 36.03 0.55 28.28
N HIS A 87 36.75 0.04 27.30
CA HIS A 87 38.16 0.37 27.07
C HIS A 87 38.42 0.50 25.59
N SER A 88 39.47 1.18 25.23
CA SER A 88 39.88 1.47 23.88
C SER A 88 41.32 1.06 23.67
N ILE A 89 41.66 0.62 22.45
CA ILE A 89 43.01 0.28 22.05
C ILE A 89 43.39 0.90 20.72
N ALA A 90 44.66 1.22 20.52
CA ALA A 90 45.17 1.79 19.27
C ALA A 90 46.54 1.20 18.96
N LEU A 91 46.80 0.95 17.67
CA LEU A 91 48.06 0.45 17.14
C LEU A 91 48.80 1.58 16.42
N ASN A 92 49.99 1.84 16.85
CA ASN A 92 50.90 2.79 16.19
C ASN A 92 51.64 2.12 15.00
N SER A 93 52.07 2.89 14.06
CA SER A 93 52.79 2.45 12.86
C SER A 93 54.14 1.75 13.18
N ASP A 94 54.66 1.98 14.36
CA ASP A 94 55.91 1.29 14.85
C ASP A 94 55.63 -0.07 15.50
N GLY A 95 54.38 -0.55 15.49
CA GLY A 95 53.93 -1.80 16.14
C GLY A 95 53.71 -1.69 17.64
N THR A 96 53.70 -0.48 18.21
CA THR A 96 53.36 -0.23 19.63
C THR A 96 51.86 -0.17 19.80
N VAL A 97 51.32 -0.82 20.83
CA VAL A 97 49.91 -0.79 21.21
C VAL A 97 49.69 0.13 22.42
N TYR A 98 48.67 0.99 22.32
CA TYR A 98 48.20 1.84 23.40
C TYR A 98 46.80 1.39 23.86
N ALA A 99 46.49 1.54 25.17
CA ALA A 99 45.18 1.20 25.72
C ALA A 99 44.75 2.21 26.77
N TRP A 100 43.44 2.47 26.91
CA TRP A 100 42.87 3.38 27.93
C TRP A 100 41.42 2.98 28.27
N GLY A 101 40.86 3.59 29.31
CA GLY A 101 39.51 3.30 29.80
C GLY A 101 39.53 2.39 31.04
N TYR A 102 38.56 1.49 31.13
CA TYR A 102 38.38 0.53 32.24
C TYR A 102 39.46 -0.53 32.26
N ASN A 103 39.98 -0.84 33.48
CA ASN A 103 41.09 -1.77 33.65
C ASN A 103 40.91 -2.78 34.82
N GLY A 104 39.69 -2.96 35.33
CA GLY A 104 39.48 -3.80 36.52
C GLY A 104 39.93 -5.26 36.39
N TYR A 105 40.17 -5.76 35.21
CA TYR A 105 40.66 -7.13 34.95
C TYR A 105 42.03 -7.17 34.26
N GLY A 106 42.69 -6.01 34.11
CA GLY A 106 44.00 -5.91 33.47
C GLY A 106 43.92 -5.80 31.92
N GLN A 107 42.75 -5.46 31.34
CA GLN A 107 42.54 -5.37 29.91
C GLN A 107 43.35 -4.28 29.21
N LEU A 108 43.97 -3.36 29.92
CA LEU A 108 44.89 -2.38 29.37
C LEU A 108 46.32 -2.94 29.19
N GLY A 109 46.66 -4.12 29.76
CA GLY A 109 47.94 -4.76 29.59
C GLY A 109 49.14 -3.97 30.13
N ASP A 110 48.90 -2.98 31.01
CA ASP A 110 49.93 -2.12 31.61
C ASP A 110 50.53 -2.71 32.90
N GLY A 111 50.08 -3.93 33.32
CA GLY A 111 50.49 -4.61 34.53
C GLY A 111 49.74 -4.16 35.77
N THR A 112 48.70 -3.37 35.64
CA THR A 112 47.86 -2.87 36.72
C THR A 112 46.37 -3.21 36.52
N THR A 113 45.54 -2.87 37.50
CA THR A 113 44.07 -2.89 37.38
C THR A 113 43.48 -1.49 37.49
N THR A 114 44.30 -0.46 37.34
CA THR A 114 43.90 0.94 37.45
C THR A 114 43.37 1.47 36.09
N ARG A 115 42.17 2.06 36.07
CA ARG A 115 41.61 2.74 34.87
C ARG A 115 42.52 3.89 34.41
N ARG A 116 42.48 4.20 33.12
CA ARG A 116 43.25 5.29 32.52
C ARG A 116 42.31 6.20 31.72
N SER A 117 42.39 7.51 31.96
CA SER A 117 41.67 8.52 31.20
C SER A 117 42.48 9.10 30.01
N ILE A 118 43.73 8.65 29.86
CA ILE A 118 44.61 8.91 28.72
C ILE A 118 45.26 7.60 28.29
N PRO A 119 45.66 7.45 27.01
CA PRO A 119 46.31 6.28 26.49
C PRO A 119 47.62 5.92 27.25
N VAL A 120 47.78 4.65 27.54
CA VAL A 120 49.02 4.11 28.10
C VAL A 120 49.56 2.96 27.24
N LYS A 121 50.89 2.82 27.17
CA LYS A 121 51.53 1.76 26.40
C LYS A 121 51.26 0.38 27.03
N VAL A 122 50.79 -0.56 26.18
CA VAL A 122 50.69 -1.99 26.53
C VAL A 122 52.13 -2.55 26.65
N ARG A 123 52.41 -3.29 27.72
CA ARG A 123 53.74 -3.78 27.97
C ARG A 123 53.96 -5.15 27.32
N ARG A 124 55.22 -5.48 27.02
CA ARG A 124 55.66 -6.79 26.50
C ARG A 124 55.14 -7.14 25.11
N LEU A 125 54.77 -6.17 24.30
CA LEU A 125 54.41 -6.35 22.88
C LEU A 125 55.45 -5.66 21.99
N SER A 126 55.67 -6.24 20.82
CA SER A 126 56.45 -5.65 19.72
C SER A 126 56.02 -6.29 18.39
N GLY A 127 56.17 -5.52 17.29
CA GLY A 127 55.87 -6.02 15.97
C GLY A 127 54.41 -6.39 15.74
N ILE A 128 53.48 -5.70 16.38
CA ILE A 128 52.06 -5.93 16.22
C ILE A 128 51.55 -5.37 14.90
N LYS A 129 50.70 -6.12 14.20
CA LYS A 129 50.07 -5.75 12.95
C LYS A 129 48.52 -5.61 13.03
N GLU A 130 47.91 -6.24 14.08
CA GLU A 130 46.48 -6.21 14.29
C GLU A 130 46.11 -6.24 15.76
N ILE A 131 45.01 -5.62 16.15
CA ILE A 131 44.48 -5.55 17.53
C ILE A 131 42.98 -5.84 17.52
N SER A 132 42.48 -6.44 18.63
CA SER A 132 41.04 -6.61 18.83
C SER A 132 40.67 -6.51 20.31
N ALA A 133 39.57 -5.80 20.64
CA ALA A 133 39.12 -5.51 21.98
C ALA A 133 37.74 -6.14 22.26
N GLY A 134 37.69 -7.14 23.11
CA GLY A 134 36.48 -7.75 23.60
C GLY A 134 35.86 -6.99 24.77
N ARG A 135 34.89 -7.62 25.47
CA ARG A 135 34.22 -6.96 26.60
C ARG A 135 35.20 -6.45 27.66
N HIS A 136 36.09 -7.31 28.15
CA HIS A 136 37.09 -7.03 29.17
C HIS A 136 38.40 -7.77 28.90
N SER A 137 38.65 -8.16 27.68
CA SER A 137 39.85 -8.78 27.17
C SER A 137 40.36 -8.06 25.96
N SER A 138 41.63 -8.24 25.63
CA SER A 138 42.24 -7.70 24.43
C SER A 138 43.12 -8.75 23.78
N LEU A 139 43.17 -8.72 22.43
CA LEU A 139 44.06 -9.52 21.61
C LEU A 139 44.97 -8.62 20.77
N ALA A 140 46.15 -9.14 20.44
CA ALA A 140 47.03 -8.56 19.44
C ALA A 140 47.64 -9.67 18.58
N LEU A 141 47.80 -9.39 17.31
CA LEU A 141 48.46 -10.29 16.35
C LEU A 141 49.75 -9.66 15.89
N ASP A 142 50.86 -10.40 16.02
CA ASP A 142 52.19 -9.93 15.57
C ASP A 142 52.43 -10.27 14.09
N ILE A 143 53.50 -9.73 13.53
CA ILE A 143 53.91 -9.93 12.14
C ILE A 143 54.26 -11.40 11.80
N ASP A 144 54.63 -12.20 12.83
CA ASP A 144 54.96 -13.60 12.69
C ASP A 144 53.75 -14.54 12.80
N GLY A 145 52.51 -13.97 12.95
CA GLY A 145 51.28 -14.75 13.07
C GLY A 145 51.02 -15.31 14.44
N ASN A 146 51.72 -14.84 15.50
CA ASN A 146 51.39 -15.23 16.87
C ASN A 146 50.38 -14.32 17.50
N VAL A 147 49.48 -14.90 18.29
CA VAL A 147 48.40 -14.17 18.99
C VAL A 147 48.77 -13.96 20.46
N TRP A 148 48.58 -12.75 20.93
CA TRP A 148 48.79 -12.34 22.33
C TRP A 148 47.45 -11.94 22.93
N ALA A 149 47.13 -12.42 24.14
CA ALA A 149 45.89 -12.18 24.86
C ALA A 149 46.08 -11.73 26.30
N TRP A 150 45.23 -10.79 26.77
CA TRP A 150 45.27 -10.30 28.16
C TRP A 150 43.91 -9.77 28.61
N GLY A 151 43.74 -9.55 29.94
CA GLY A 151 42.49 -9.11 30.56
C GLY A 151 41.74 -10.24 31.24
N LEU A 152 40.40 -10.19 31.20
CA LEU A 152 39.51 -11.18 31.80
C LEU A 152 39.63 -12.55 31.14
N ASN A 153 39.61 -13.64 31.94
CA ASN A 153 39.74 -15.01 31.45
C ASN A 153 38.85 -16.05 32.15
N THR A 154 37.86 -15.63 32.91
CA THR A 154 37.00 -16.54 33.68
C THR A 154 36.26 -17.59 32.88
N SER A 155 36.02 -17.30 31.58
CA SER A 155 35.36 -18.22 30.62
C SER A 155 36.37 -18.92 29.69
N GLY A 156 37.66 -18.62 29.80
CA GLY A 156 38.70 -19.13 28.89
C GLY A 156 38.91 -18.27 27.64
N GLN A 157 38.39 -17.03 27.63
CA GLN A 157 38.37 -16.11 26.47
C GLN A 157 39.77 -15.62 26.04
N LEU A 158 40.83 -15.89 26.80
CA LEU A 158 42.21 -15.65 26.40
C LEU A 158 42.82 -16.83 25.62
N GLY A 159 42.24 -18.04 25.67
CA GLY A 159 42.72 -19.20 24.90
C GLY A 159 44.04 -19.79 25.40
N ILE A 160 44.55 -19.38 26.55
CA ILE A 160 45.88 -19.71 27.07
C ILE A 160 45.95 -20.97 27.94
N GLY A 161 44.93 -21.86 27.87
CA GLY A 161 44.84 -23.12 28.61
C GLY A 161 44.40 -22.99 30.06
N THR A 162 44.22 -21.79 30.58
CA THR A 162 43.78 -21.50 31.95
C THR A 162 42.48 -20.66 31.95
N LYS A 163 41.95 -20.42 33.17
CA LYS A 163 40.85 -19.46 33.37
C LYS A 163 41.24 -18.29 34.29
N VAL A 164 42.57 -18.03 34.40
CA VAL A 164 43.12 -16.95 35.23
C VAL A 164 43.29 -15.69 34.37
N ASN A 165 42.86 -14.54 34.90
CA ASN A 165 43.06 -13.25 34.23
C ASN A 165 44.56 -12.97 34.05
N SER A 166 44.89 -12.26 32.97
CA SER A 166 46.27 -11.83 32.72
C SER A 166 46.37 -10.31 32.65
N LEU A 167 47.25 -9.72 33.49
CA LEU A 167 47.53 -8.28 33.50
C LEU A 167 48.51 -7.85 32.41
N TYR A 168 49.12 -8.82 31.74
CA TYR A 168 50.06 -8.63 30.64
C TYR A 168 49.70 -9.49 29.44
N PRO A 169 50.04 -9.10 28.22
CA PRO A 169 49.93 -9.96 27.06
C PRO A 169 50.62 -11.31 27.27
N THR A 170 49.88 -12.39 26.99
CA THR A 170 50.32 -13.78 27.09
C THR A 170 50.14 -14.44 25.71
N ASN A 171 51.18 -15.10 25.20
CA ASN A 171 51.18 -15.73 23.88
C ASN A 171 50.30 -17.00 23.84
N LEU A 172 49.50 -17.17 22.78
CA LEU A 172 48.77 -18.39 22.47
C LEU A 172 49.65 -19.30 21.62
N SER A 173 50.29 -20.27 22.24
CA SER A 173 51.27 -21.13 21.54
C SER A 173 50.67 -22.31 20.74
N THR A 174 49.32 -22.45 20.75
CA THR A 174 48.63 -23.65 20.22
C THR A 174 48.18 -23.57 18.77
N VAL A 175 48.04 -22.37 18.20
CA VAL A 175 47.68 -22.15 16.79
C VAL A 175 48.67 -21.18 16.17
N LYS A 176 49.03 -21.41 14.90
CA LYS A 176 50.00 -20.61 14.13
C LYS A 176 49.38 -20.10 12.85
N ASP A 177 50.13 -19.26 12.16
CA ASP A 177 49.77 -18.74 10.85
C ASP A 177 48.45 -17.98 10.86
N ILE A 178 48.18 -17.25 11.93
CA ILE A 178 46.99 -16.42 12.08
C ILE A 178 47.16 -15.16 11.23
N VAL A 179 46.07 -14.82 10.49
CA VAL A 179 45.99 -13.63 9.63
C VAL A 179 44.96 -12.62 10.13
N GLN A 180 43.94 -13.06 10.93
CA GLN A 180 42.94 -12.19 11.48
C GLN A 180 42.49 -12.65 12.86
N ILE A 181 42.19 -11.68 13.74
CA ILE A 181 41.65 -11.89 15.08
C ILE A 181 40.37 -11.10 15.24
N SER A 182 39.37 -11.65 15.94
CA SER A 182 38.13 -10.94 16.30
C SER A 182 37.67 -11.40 17.70
N THR A 183 37.16 -10.45 18.50
CA THR A 183 36.69 -10.71 19.86
C THR A 183 35.24 -10.33 20.05
N GLY A 184 34.45 -11.24 20.62
CA GLY A 184 33.09 -10.97 21.08
C GLY A 184 33.00 -10.59 22.55
N LEU A 185 31.86 -10.84 23.19
CA LEU A 185 31.64 -10.43 24.56
C LEU A 185 32.63 -11.09 25.54
N ASP A 186 32.74 -12.41 25.53
CA ASP A 186 33.67 -13.22 26.37
C ASP A 186 34.17 -14.46 25.57
N TYR A 187 34.41 -14.30 24.27
CA TYR A 187 34.95 -15.32 23.38
C TYR A 187 35.79 -14.65 22.29
N SER A 188 36.59 -15.43 21.60
CA SER A 188 37.49 -14.94 20.55
C SER A 188 37.50 -15.92 19.38
N VAL A 189 37.69 -15.39 18.15
CA VAL A 189 37.81 -16.14 16.90
C VAL A 189 39.07 -15.74 16.17
N LEU A 190 39.76 -16.72 15.59
CA LEU A 190 41.00 -16.58 14.84
C LEU A 190 40.79 -17.16 13.43
N VAL A 191 41.36 -16.54 12.40
CA VAL A 191 41.40 -17.04 11.02
C VAL A 191 42.88 -17.30 10.67
N THR A 192 43.13 -18.46 10.05
CA THR A 192 44.48 -18.83 9.56
C THR A 192 44.68 -18.41 8.12
N THR A 193 45.94 -18.41 7.66
CA THR A 193 46.27 -18.18 6.21
C THR A 193 45.59 -19.16 5.27
N SER A 194 45.20 -20.35 5.76
CA SER A 194 44.43 -21.32 4.95
C SER A 194 42.94 -21.08 4.97
N GLY A 195 42.44 -20.04 5.64
CA GLY A 195 41.03 -19.76 5.83
C GLY A 195 40.32 -20.68 6.84
N GLU A 196 41.08 -21.51 7.62
CA GLU A 196 40.49 -22.28 8.76
C GLU A 196 40.20 -21.35 9.91
N VAL A 197 39.14 -21.67 10.68
CA VAL A 197 38.66 -20.84 11.81
C VAL A 197 38.81 -21.60 13.14
N TYR A 198 39.32 -20.92 14.14
CA TYR A 198 39.42 -21.40 15.52
C TYR A 198 38.72 -20.45 16.47
N SER A 199 38.12 -20.97 17.53
CA SER A 199 37.40 -20.19 18.55
C SER A 199 37.63 -20.68 19.95
N PHE A 200 37.51 -19.79 20.96
CA PHE A 200 37.65 -20.11 22.38
C PHE A 200 36.91 -19.08 23.24
N GLY A 201 36.61 -19.45 24.48
CA GLY A 201 35.88 -18.65 25.45
C GLY A 201 34.51 -19.23 25.81
N ILE A 202 33.54 -18.34 26.06
CA ILE A 202 32.15 -18.72 26.39
C ILE A 202 31.45 -19.35 25.19
N ASN A 203 30.58 -20.38 25.41
CA ASN A 203 29.89 -21.11 24.35
C ASN A 203 28.41 -21.40 24.64
N GLY A 204 27.81 -20.78 25.63
CA GLY A 204 26.43 -21.10 26.03
C GLY A 204 25.37 -20.94 24.96
N SER A 205 25.68 -20.23 23.87
CA SER A 205 24.78 -20.04 22.70
C SER A 205 25.32 -20.70 21.42
N GLY A 206 26.38 -21.49 21.47
CA GLY A 206 27.02 -22.08 20.31
C GLY A 206 27.94 -21.11 19.52
N GLN A 207 28.35 -20.01 20.14
CA GLN A 207 29.16 -18.97 19.50
C GLN A 207 30.58 -19.42 19.13
N LEU A 208 31.02 -20.58 19.61
CA LEU A 208 32.29 -21.18 19.19
C LEU A 208 32.16 -22.00 17.89
N GLY A 209 30.94 -22.33 17.41
CA GLY A 209 30.76 -23.04 16.16
C GLY A 209 31.36 -24.47 16.12
N ASP A 210 31.58 -25.10 17.28
CA ASP A 210 32.18 -26.40 17.40
C ASP A 210 31.15 -27.55 17.58
N GLY A 211 29.86 -27.29 17.33
CA GLY A 211 28.78 -28.25 17.54
C GLY A 211 28.38 -28.45 19.01
N THR A 212 28.94 -27.67 19.93
CA THR A 212 28.66 -27.81 21.37
C THR A 212 28.22 -26.49 22.02
N THR A 213 27.84 -26.54 23.30
CA THR A 213 27.61 -25.36 24.13
C THR A 213 28.62 -25.27 25.28
N ILE A 214 29.77 -25.96 25.17
CA ILE A 214 30.76 -26.07 26.18
C ILE A 214 31.85 -25.02 25.99
N ASN A 215 32.16 -24.22 27.05
CA ASN A 215 33.24 -23.23 27.04
C ASN A 215 34.60 -23.90 26.77
N LYS A 216 35.43 -23.24 25.99
CA LYS A 216 36.81 -23.69 25.67
C LYS A 216 37.84 -22.67 26.17
N ASN A 217 38.89 -23.15 26.81
CA ASN A 217 40.00 -22.31 27.26
C ASN A 217 41.27 -22.45 26.41
N ILE A 218 41.17 -23.18 25.30
CA ILE A 218 42.17 -23.32 24.23
C ILE A 218 41.45 -23.15 22.87
N PRO A 219 42.16 -22.68 21.84
CA PRO A 219 41.59 -22.60 20.48
C PRO A 219 41.07 -23.96 20.01
N THR A 220 39.80 -23.99 19.57
CA THR A 220 39.09 -25.18 19.08
C THR A 220 38.61 -24.90 17.65
N GLN A 221 38.75 -25.90 16.78
CA GLN A 221 38.31 -25.80 15.37
C GLN A 221 36.81 -25.56 15.23
N VAL A 222 36.46 -24.60 14.42
CA VAL A 222 35.05 -24.38 13.97
C VAL A 222 34.72 -25.43 12.91
N VAL A 223 33.57 -26.12 13.06
CA VAL A 223 33.19 -27.24 12.19
C VAL A 223 31.77 -27.09 11.64
N MET A 224 31.57 -27.55 10.42
CA MET A 224 30.25 -27.64 9.77
C MET A 224 29.41 -28.77 10.43
N ASN A 225 28.10 -28.82 10.12
CA ASN A 225 27.20 -29.86 10.63
C ASN A 225 27.58 -31.30 10.24
N ASP A 226 28.36 -31.48 9.17
CA ASP A 226 28.87 -32.78 8.73
C ASP A 226 30.21 -33.14 9.39
N GLY A 227 30.72 -32.30 10.29
CA GLY A 227 32.00 -32.47 10.99
C GLY A 227 33.20 -32.01 10.16
N SER A 228 33.04 -31.52 8.95
CA SER A 228 34.13 -30.92 8.18
C SER A 228 34.53 -29.58 8.77
N LYS A 229 35.78 -29.18 8.56
CA LYS A 229 36.26 -27.88 9.02
C LYS A 229 35.62 -26.75 8.21
N LEU A 230 35.23 -25.66 8.89
CA LEU A 230 34.95 -24.41 8.19
C LEU A 230 36.24 -23.86 7.59
N GLY A 231 36.23 -23.60 6.31
CA GLY A 231 37.40 -23.12 5.53
C GLY A 231 37.03 -22.08 4.50
N ASN A 232 38.04 -21.58 3.78
CA ASN A 232 37.92 -20.52 2.78
C ASN A 232 37.45 -19.17 3.36
N ILE A 233 37.58 -18.98 4.69
CA ILE A 233 37.18 -17.74 5.34
C ILE A 233 38.23 -16.66 5.13
N GLU A 234 37.79 -15.50 4.65
CA GLU A 234 38.60 -14.29 4.50
C GLU A 234 38.53 -13.41 5.73
N TYR A 235 37.30 -13.23 6.26
CA TYR A 235 37.03 -12.28 7.32
C TYR A 235 35.97 -12.80 8.30
N VAL A 236 36.12 -12.51 9.58
CA VAL A 236 35.13 -12.77 10.63
C VAL A 236 34.88 -11.53 11.48
N SER A 237 33.62 -11.34 11.87
CA SER A 237 33.21 -10.33 12.85
C SER A 237 32.41 -10.97 13.98
N CYS A 238 32.80 -10.65 15.21
CA CYS A 238 32.21 -11.20 16.43
C CYS A 238 31.24 -10.19 17.08
N GLY A 239 29.97 -10.53 17.17
CA GLY A 239 29.01 -9.83 18.03
C GLY A 239 29.07 -10.28 19.49
N SER A 240 28.04 -9.92 20.28
CA SER A 240 28.01 -10.35 21.68
C SER A 240 28.05 -11.87 21.86
N LYS A 241 27.24 -12.59 21.07
CA LYS A 241 27.06 -14.06 21.19
C LYS A 241 26.88 -14.74 19.84
N HIS A 242 27.22 -14.08 18.77
CA HIS A 242 27.13 -14.62 17.42
C HIS A 242 28.31 -14.16 16.57
N VAL A 243 28.58 -14.88 15.54
CA VAL A 243 29.64 -14.60 14.57
C VAL A 243 29.05 -14.54 13.19
N ILE A 244 29.52 -13.61 12.39
CA ILE A 244 29.30 -13.56 10.95
C ILE A 244 30.65 -13.62 10.25
N ALA A 245 30.73 -14.41 9.17
CA ALA A 245 31.98 -14.66 8.46
C ALA A 245 31.78 -14.57 6.96
N LYS A 246 32.74 -14.01 6.25
CA LYS A 246 32.79 -13.90 4.80
C LYS A 246 33.87 -14.81 4.23
N THR A 247 33.56 -15.52 3.17
CA THR A 247 34.51 -16.31 2.38
C THR A 247 35.18 -15.48 1.30
N ASN A 248 36.35 -15.99 0.79
CA ASN A 248 37.05 -15.36 -0.33
C ASN A 248 36.23 -15.28 -1.63
N ASP A 249 35.17 -16.08 -1.77
CA ASP A 249 34.23 -16.07 -2.91
C ASP A 249 32.91 -15.31 -2.57
N GLY A 250 32.94 -14.46 -1.55
CA GLY A 250 31.84 -13.54 -1.24
C GLY A 250 30.60 -14.17 -0.57
N LYS A 251 30.64 -15.44 -0.13
CA LYS A 251 29.57 -16.08 0.64
C LYS A 251 29.65 -15.71 2.10
N VAL A 252 28.51 -15.77 2.79
CA VAL A 252 28.39 -15.42 4.21
C VAL A 252 27.92 -16.62 5.02
N PHE A 253 28.61 -16.85 6.13
CA PHE A 253 28.23 -17.82 7.14
C PHE A 253 27.99 -17.14 8.49
N ALA A 254 27.07 -17.71 9.30
CA ALA A 254 26.81 -17.23 10.66
C ALA A 254 26.59 -18.39 11.63
N TRP A 255 26.92 -18.17 12.91
CA TRP A 255 26.68 -19.14 13.99
C TRP A 255 26.61 -18.45 15.36
N GLY A 256 26.15 -19.19 16.38
CA GLY A 256 25.92 -18.66 17.72
C GLY A 256 24.46 -18.33 18.00
N SER A 257 24.23 -17.27 18.74
CA SER A 257 22.88 -16.83 19.15
C SER A 257 22.10 -16.22 18.00
N ASP A 258 20.85 -16.64 17.84
CA ASP A 258 19.87 -16.08 16.90
C ASP A 258 18.56 -15.64 17.57
N ASN A 259 18.53 -15.53 18.88
CA ASN A 259 17.33 -15.20 19.66
C ASN A 259 16.66 -13.85 19.30
N ASN A 260 17.32 -13.01 18.50
CA ASN A 260 16.82 -11.73 18.03
C ASN A 260 16.83 -11.64 16.50
N TYR A 261 16.87 -12.77 15.78
CA TYR A 261 16.90 -12.84 14.32
C TYR A 261 18.18 -12.27 13.68
N GLN A 262 19.34 -12.44 14.36
CA GLN A 262 20.62 -11.89 13.89
C GLN A 262 21.06 -12.46 12.54
N PHE A 263 20.52 -13.61 12.13
CA PHE A 263 20.84 -14.27 10.86
C PHE A 263 19.83 -14.00 9.75
N GLY A 264 18.73 -13.30 10.07
CA GLY A 264 17.71 -12.90 9.08
C GLY A 264 17.00 -14.07 8.39
N ASP A 265 16.95 -15.25 9.06
CA ASP A 265 16.37 -16.50 8.53
C ASP A 265 14.98 -16.81 9.09
N GLU A 266 14.33 -15.82 9.75
CA GLU A 266 13.04 -15.91 10.48
C GLU A 266 13.04 -16.88 11.67
N ASP A 267 14.12 -17.61 11.93
CA ASP A 267 14.29 -18.50 13.07
C ASP A 267 14.90 -17.75 14.26
N THR A 268 14.68 -18.25 15.45
CA THR A 268 15.30 -17.76 16.70
C THR A 268 16.15 -18.82 17.39
N SER A 269 16.37 -19.94 16.70
CA SER A 269 17.16 -21.06 17.25
C SER A 269 18.64 -20.81 17.07
N ASN A 270 19.40 -20.88 18.16
CA ASN A 270 20.85 -20.78 18.12
C ASN A 270 21.48 -21.82 17.17
N LYS A 271 22.46 -21.43 16.39
CA LYS A 271 23.22 -22.31 15.49
C LYS A 271 24.53 -22.71 16.14
N LEU A 272 24.69 -24.00 16.47
CA LEU A 272 25.89 -24.54 17.13
C LEU A 272 27.04 -24.74 16.14
N ASN A 273 26.72 -24.80 14.83
CA ASN A 273 27.63 -24.90 13.70
C ASN A 273 27.35 -23.78 12.71
N PRO A 274 28.33 -23.37 11.89
CA PRO A 274 28.12 -22.39 10.84
C PRO A 274 26.98 -22.78 9.87
N VAL A 275 26.10 -21.83 9.57
CA VAL A 275 25.07 -21.94 8.54
C VAL A 275 25.29 -20.85 7.49
N GLN A 276 25.07 -21.17 6.23
CA GLN A 276 25.18 -20.16 5.17
C GLN A 276 23.98 -19.21 5.25
N VAL A 277 24.25 -17.91 5.26
CA VAL A 277 23.24 -16.86 5.38
C VAL A 277 22.46 -16.71 4.09
N LYS A 278 21.14 -16.70 4.19
CA LYS A 278 20.20 -16.45 3.10
C LYS A 278 19.59 -15.06 3.25
N TYR A 279 19.27 -14.46 2.14
CA TYR A 279 18.66 -13.14 2.17
C TYR A 279 17.13 -13.15 2.35
N SER A 280 16.47 -14.30 2.10
CA SER A 280 15.12 -14.58 2.58
C SER A 280 14.86 -16.10 2.68
N LYS A 281 13.74 -16.51 3.27
CA LYS A 281 13.38 -17.92 3.51
C LYS A 281 13.29 -18.79 2.24
N THR A 282 12.94 -18.19 1.13
CA THR A 282 12.70 -18.86 -0.17
C THR A 282 13.76 -18.55 -1.22
N ALA A 283 14.71 -17.71 -0.87
CA ALA A 283 15.54 -17.06 -1.87
C ALA A 283 17.01 -17.40 -1.77
N ASP A 284 17.72 -16.77 -2.64
CA ASP A 284 19.09 -16.90 -2.98
C ASP A 284 20.00 -16.57 -1.82
N LEU A 285 21.18 -17.11 -1.87
CA LEU A 285 22.26 -16.84 -0.92
C LEU A 285 22.82 -15.44 -1.16
N PHE A 286 23.37 -14.79 -0.13
CA PHE A 286 24.16 -13.59 -0.33
C PHE A 286 25.38 -13.91 -1.18
N GLU A 287 25.56 -13.15 -2.24
CA GLU A 287 26.71 -13.13 -3.14
C GLU A 287 27.20 -11.69 -3.26
N ASP A 288 28.42 -11.52 -3.77
CA ASP A 288 29.07 -10.21 -3.99
C ASP A 288 29.15 -9.37 -2.71
N VAL A 289 29.49 -10.02 -1.58
CA VAL A 289 29.63 -9.35 -0.29
C VAL A 289 31.02 -8.75 -0.15
N LEU A 290 31.05 -7.44 0.10
CA LEU A 290 32.27 -6.68 0.33
C LEU A 290 32.71 -6.83 1.80
N GLU A 291 31.80 -6.64 2.76
CA GLU A 291 32.11 -6.62 4.20
C GLU A 291 30.96 -7.17 5.04
N VAL A 292 31.30 -7.70 6.22
CA VAL A 292 30.33 -8.14 7.24
C VAL A 292 30.70 -7.58 8.60
N SER A 293 29.69 -7.20 9.40
CA SER A 293 29.90 -6.72 10.76
C SER A 293 28.81 -7.25 11.70
N ALA A 294 29.22 -7.66 12.90
CA ALA A 294 28.34 -8.15 13.96
C ALA A 294 28.25 -7.13 15.10
N GLY A 295 27.05 -6.59 15.35
CA GLY A 295 26.77 -5.77 16.52
C GLY A 295 26.46 -6.61 17.78
N ASP A 296 25.88 -5.98 18.81
CA ASP A 296 25.48 -6.72 20.03
C ASP A 296 24.44 -7.82 19.72
N THR A 297 23.38 -7.46 18.98
CA THR A 297 22.25 -8.36 18.68
C THR A 297 21.65 -8.09 17.29
N HIS A 298 22.43 -7.59 16.36
CA HIS A 298 22.10 -7.39 14.95
C HIS A 298 23.33 -7.68 14.10
N SER A 299 23.15 -7.88 12.82
CA SER A 299 24.22 -8.11 11.85
C SER A 299 24.08 -7.19 10.66
N VAL A 300 25.21 -6.81 10.08
CA VAL A 300 25.32 -5.93 8.92
C VAL A 300 26.09 -6.64 7.82
N ILE A 301 25.62 -6.52 6.58
CA ILE A 301 26.28 -6.97 5.35
C ILE A 301 26.35 -5.78 4.40
N VAL A 302 27.53 -5.55 3.85
CA VAL A 302 27.77 -4.57 2.78
C VAL A 302 28.09 -5.35 1.51
N LYS A 303 27.36 -5.03 0.42
CA LYS A 303 27.65 -5.61 -0.90
C LYS A 303 28.65 -4.75 -1.69
N ASP A 304 29.22 -5.31 -2.74
CA ASP A 304 30.18 -4.63 -3.62
C ASP A 304 29.56 -3.44 -4.39
N ASP A 305 28.22 -3.39 -4.51
CA ASP A 305 27.48 -2.24 -5.04
C ASP A 305 27.27 -1.12 -3.99
N GLY A 306 27.84 -1.24 -2.79
CA GLY A 306 27.74 -0.29 -1.68
C GLY A 306 26.43 -0.33 -0.92
N THR A 307 25.53 -1.25 -1.24
CA THR A 307 24.27 -1.40 -0.49
C THR A 307 24.52 -2.04 0.87
N VAL A 308 23.81 -1.54 1.88
CA VAL A 308 23.89 -1.99 3.27
C VAL A 308 22.64 -2.76 3.64
N TRP A 309 22.83 -3.97 4.16
CA TRP A 309 21.76 -4.87 4.57
C TRP A 309 21.89 -5.18 6.06
N GLU A 310 20.78 -5.15 6.79
CA GLU A 310 20.78 -5.39 8.23
C GLU A 310 19.66 -6.33 8.66
N ALA A 311 19.92 -7.14 9.72
CA ALA A 311 18.96 -8.04 10.35
C ALA A 311 19.17 -8.10 11.86
N GLY A 312 18.12 -8.43 12.61
CA GLY A 312 18.23 -8.61 14.06
C GLY A 312 17.37 -7.63 14.88
N LYS A 313 17.84 -7.35 16.10
CA LYS A 313 17.17 -6.48 17.06
C LYS A 313 17.20 -5.02 16.61
N ASN A 314 16.03 -4.32 16.77
CA ASN A 314 15.88 -2.94 16.34
C ASN A 314 15.21 -2.01 17.38
N ASN A 315 15.11 -2.39 18.65
CA ASN A 315 14.39 -1.61 19.69
C ASN A 315 14.85 -0.16 19.84
N TYR A 316 16.05 0.16 19.37
CA TYR A 316 16.65 1.50 19.44
C TYR A 316 16.85 2.15 18.06
N GLY A 317 16.39 1.51 16.98
CA GLY A 317 16.63 1.96 15.60
C GLY A 317 18.01 1.60 15.08
N GLN A 318 18.67 0.56 15.65
CA GLN A 318 20.03 0.16 15.25
C GLN A 318 20.10 -0.50 13.87
N ILE A 319 18.97 -0.85 13.25
CA ILE A 319 18.88 -1.29 11.86
C ILE A 319 18.90 -0.09 10.87
N GLY A 320 18.59 1.12 11.30
CA GLY A 320 18.66 2.31 10.42
C GLY A 320 17.56 2.43 9.37
N ASP A 321 16.51 1.66 9.47
CA ASP A 321 15.40 1.56 8.51
C ASP A 321 14.22 2.49 8.83
N GLY A 322 14.40 3.49 9.68
CA GLY A 322 13.36 4.41 10.14
C GLY A 322 12.44 3.86 11.22
N THR A 323 12.61 2.61 11.67
CA THR A 323 11.71 1.93 12.61
C THR A 323 12.40 1.51 13.90
N THR A 324 11.63 0.94 14.84
CA THR A 324 12.13 0.26 16.04
C THR A 324 11.69 -1.20 16.14
N SER A 325 11.23 -1.77 15.03
CA SER A 325 10.78 -3.17 14.95
C SER A 325 11.93 -4.08 14.59
N ASN A 326 12.10 -5.19 15.32
CA ASN A 326 13.12 -6.20 15.01
C ASN A 326 12.91 -6.72 13.57
N ARG A 327 14.02 -6.93 12.85
CA ARG A 327 13.99 -7.48 11.49
C ARG A 327 14.31 -8.98 11.54
N LYS A 328 13.32 -9.76 11.13
CA LYS A 328 13.39 -11.22 11.05
C LYS A 328 14.07 -11.70 9.77
N GLU A 329 14.04 -10.86 8.74
CA GLU A 329 14.69 -11.01 7.45
C GLU A 329 15.65 -9.84 7.25
N TRP A 330 16.60 -10.01 6.34
CA TRP A 330 17.49 -8.95 5.95
C TRP A 330 16.74 -7.80 5.26
N VAL A 331 17.00 -6.58 5.68
CA VAL A 331 16.44 -5.37 5.09
C VAL A 331 17.56 -4.52 4.50
N CYS A 332 17.40 -4.08 3.26
CA CYS A 332 18.30 -3.12 2.64
C CYS A 332 17.96 -1.72 3.14
N ILE A 333 18.91 -1.06 3.80
CA ILE A 333 18.76 0.33 4.27
C ILE A 333 19.27 1.36 3.26
N SER A 334 19.88 0.91 2.18
CA SER A 334 20.33 1.73 1.05
C SER A 334 19.15 2.03 0.12
N ASN A 335 18.08 2.65 0.64
CA ASN A 335 16.87 2.92 -0.11
C ASN A 335 17.13 3.84 -1.30
N ILE A 336 17.19 3.26 -2.49
CA ILE A 336 17.11 4.01 -3.74
C ILE A 336 15.65 4.38 -3.95
N LYS A 337 15.37 5.68 -4.11
CA LYS A 337 14.03 6.20 -4.34
C LYS A 337 13.96 6.81 -5.73
N ILE A 338 12.99 6.35 -6.51
CA ILE A 338 12.59 7.07 -7.72
C ILE A 338 11.53 8.08 -7.27
N LYS A 339 11.83 9.35 -7.42
CA LYS A 339 10.87 10.44 -7.17
C LYS A 339 10.30 10.90 -8.50
N VAL A 340 9.01 11.16 -8.51
CA VAL A 340 8.30 11.81 -9.63
C VAL A 340 7.62 13.07 -9.12
N PRO A 341 7.47 14.12 -9.94
CA PRO A 341 6.78 15.34 -9.53
C PRO A 341 5.32 15.11 -9.13
N GLU A 342 4.66 14.18 -9.81
CA GLU A 342 3.24 13.86 -9.62
C GLU A 342 3.03 12.34 -9.68
N ASN A 343 2.29 11.78 -8.71
CA ASN A 343 1.91 10.36 -8.68
C ASN A 343 0.61 10.08 -9.46
N GLU A 344 -0.18 11.13 -9.73
CA GLU A 344 -1.38 11.11 -10.56
C GLU A 344 -1.22 12.13 -11.68
N ILE A 345 -1.23 11.69 -12.92
CA ILE A 345 -1.04 12.53 -14.12
C ILE A 345 -2.36 12.60 -14.88
N THR A 346 -2.82 13.80 -15.19
CA THR A 346 -4.01 14.00 -16.01
C THR A 346 -3.63 14.59 -17.36
N ILE A 347 -3.96 13.87 -18.45
CA ILE A 347 -3.82 14.33 -19.82
C ILE A 347 -5.18 14.81 -20.30
N HIS A 348 -5.35 16.13 -20.42
CA HIS A 348 -6.65 16.78 -20.65
C HIS A 348 -7.20 16.66 -22.08
N LYS A 349 -6.56 15.92 -22.98
CA LYS A 349 -7.08 15.62 -24.33
C LYS A 349 -6.39 14.41 -24.94
N ILE A 350 -7.11 13.69 -25.78
CA ILE A 350 -6.54 12.62 -26.60
C ILE A 350 -5.45 13.22 -27.53
N GLY A 351 -4.30 12.57 -27.63
CA GLY A 351 -3.11 13.06 -28.32
C GLY A 351 -2.30 14.08 -27.52
N GLY A 352 -2.77 14.50 -26.34
CA GLY A 352 -1.97 15.31 -25.41
C GLY A 352 -0.78 14.52 -24.86
N THR A 353 0.28 15.23 -24.48
CA THR A 353 1.52 14.62 -23.95
C THR A 353 1.87 15.17 -22.59
N TYR A 354 2.54 14.34 -21.78
CA TYR A 354 3.14 14.71 -20.50
C TYR A 354 4.54 14.10 -20.42
N GLU A 355 5.55 14.89 -20.04
CA GLU A 355 6.93 14.46 -19.87
C GLU A 355 7.17 14.03 -18.41
N LEU A 356 7.45 12.74 -18.20
CA LEU A 356 7.92 12.24 -16.91
C LEU A 356 9.34 12.77 -16.65
N LYS A 357 9.57 13.29 -15.45
CA LYS A 357 10.89 13.74 -14.98
C LYS A 357 11.24 13.01 -13.68
N PRO A 358 11.52 11.69 -13.74
CA PRO A 358 11.92 10.97 -12.56
C PRO A 358 13.29 11.43 -12.09
N GLU A 359 13.43 11.60 -10.78
CA GLU A 359 14.69 11.87 -10.11
C GLU A 359 15.08 10.65 -9.29
N LEU A 360 16.36 10.27 -9.36
CA LEU A 360 16.91 9.23 -8.50
C LEU A 360 17.37 9.87 -7.19
N SER A 361 16.71 9.54 -6.10
CA SER A 361 17.20 9.84 -4.75
C SER A 361 17.87 8.58 -4.23
N VAL A 362 19.18 8.59 -4.11
CA VAL A 362 19.93 7.49 -3.49
C VAL A 362 19.86 7.68 -1.99
N GLY A 363 19.34 6.68 -1.28
CA GLY A 363 19.42 6.58 0.18
C GLY A 363 20.85 6.34 0.63
N PHE A 364 21.03 5.90 1.87
CA PHE A 364 22.35 5.62 2.42
C PHE A 364 23.05 4.50 1.62
N ASN A 365 24.14 4.85 0.90
CA ASN A 365 25.00 3.91 0.19
C ASN A 365 26.45 4.24 0.49
N LEU A 366 27.29 3.23 0.75
CA LEU A 366 28.67 3.44 1.19
C LEU A 366 29.63 3.86 0.06
N LEU A 367 29.29 3.60 -1.21
CA LEU A 367 30.15 3.91 -2.36
C LEU A 367 29.75 5.19 -3.09
N TYR A 368 28.48 5.60 -3.01
CA TYR A 368 27.94 6.68 -3.83
C TYR A 368 27.16 7.72 -3.02
N ASP A 369 27.63 8.95 -3.00
CA ASP A 369 26.95 10.09 -2.38
C ASP A 369 25.77 10.62 -3.21
N SER A 370 25.75 10.39 -4.51
CA SER A 370 24.64 10.69 -5.41
C SER A 370 24.82 9.98 -6.74
N MET A 371 23.85 9.21 -7.20
CA MET A 371 23.73 8.82 -8.61
C MET A 371 22.90 9.88 -9.33
N SER A 372 23.53 10.86 -9.92
CA SER A 372 22.90 12.05 -10.53
C SER A 372 22.24 11.79 -11.88
N ASN A 373 22.36 10.58 -12.48
CA ASN A 373 21.78 10.23 -13.78
C ASN A 373 21.22 8.81 -13.73
N GLY A 374 20.05 8.63 -13.10
CA GLY A 374 19.31 7.37 -13.21
C GLY A 374 18.97 7.07 -14.67
N GLN A 375 19.22 5.83 -15.11
CA GLN A 375 18.72 5.35 -16.39
C GLN A 375 17.37 4.70 -16.15
N TYR A 376 16.33 5.17 -16.85
CA TYR A 376 14.99 4.69 -16.67
C TYR A 376 14.48 3.97 -17.90
N SER A 377 13.72 2.90 -17.67
CA SER A 377 12.86 2.28 -18.66
C SER A 377 11.41 2.49 -18.26
N TYR A 378 10.53 2.60 -19.24
CA TYR A 378 9.13 2.91 -19.05
C TYR A 378 8.23 1.87 -19.70
N GLU A 379 7.14 1.54 -19.03
CA GLU A 379 6.13 0.58 -19.51
C GLU A 379 4.73 1.10 -19.23
N SER A 380 3.86 1.09 -20.23
CA SER A 380 2.42 1.30 -19.98
C SER A 380 1.71 -0.02 -19.70
N LYS A 381 0.90 -0.07 -18.66
CA LYS A 381 0.05 -1.24 -18.37
C LYS A 381 -1.12 -1.39 -19.34
N ASN A 382 -1.50 -0.29 -20.05
CA ASN A 382 -2.50 -0.34 -21.11
C ASN A 382 -2.20 0.72 -22.20
N GLU A 383 -1.50 0.31 -23.25
CA GLU A 383 -1.14 1.17 -24.38
C GLU A 383 -2.33 1.66 -25.21
N ASN A 384 -3.50 1.04 -25.06
CA ASN A 384 -4.72 1.53 -25.70
C ASN A 384 -5.27 2.80 -25.04
N ILE A 385 -4.88 3.07 -23.78
CA ILE A 385 -5.29 4.27 -23.04
C ILE A 385 -4.19 5.33 -23.09
N ALA A 386 -2.96 4.97 -22.73
CA ALA A 386 -1.80 5.87 -22.86
C ALA A 386 -0.55 5.08 -23.25
N LYS A 387 0.29 5.66 -24.08
CA LYS A 387 1.62 5.14 -24.47
C LYS A 387 2.68 5.95 -23.79
N VAL A 388 3.84 5.34 -23.56
CA VAL A 388 5.03 6.02 -23.08
C VAL A 388 6.22 5.67 -24.00
N ASP A 389 7.02 6.66 -24.34
CA ASP A 389 8.22 6.47 -25.13
C ASP A 389 9.46 6.22 -24.24
N ARG A 390 10.61 5.96 -24.87
CA ARG A 390 11.87 5.68 -24.17
C ARG A 390 12.43 6.89 -23.41
N LEU A 391 11.91 8.07 -23.64
CA LEU A 391 12.30 9.31 -22.97
C LEU A 391 11.38 9.68 -21.82
N GLY A 392 10.30 8.87 -21.60
CA GLY A 392 9.30 9.11 -20.59
C GLY A 392 8.18 10.06 -21.00
N ASN A 393 8.03 10.35 -22.32
CA ASN A 393 6.89 11.12 -22.79
C ASN A 393 5.66 10.23 -22.86
N ILE A 394 4.66 10.53 -22.06
CA ILE A 394 3.36 9.87 -22.07
C ILE A 394 2.46 10.54 -23.11
N THR A 395 1.77 9.77 -23.93
CA THR A 395 0.79 10.25 -24.89
C THR A 395 -0.57 9.60 -24.62
N GLY A 396 -1.60 10.39 -24.42
CA GLY A 396 -2.99 9.93 -24.27
C GLY A 396 -3.54 9.40 -25.58
N VAL A 397 -4.03 8.16 -25.61
CA VAL A 397 -4.53 7.48 -26.81
C VAL A 397 -6.06 7.41 -26.83
N LYS A 398 -6.66 7.09 -25.69
CA LYS A 398 -8.11 6.95 -25.51
C LYS A 398 -8.46 7.40 -24.11
N ARG A 399 -9.66 7.99 -23.91
CA ARG A 399 -10.20 8.26 -22.56
C ARG A 399 -10.11 7.01 -21.68
N GLY A 400 -9.61 7.16 -20.47
CA GLY A 400 -9.49 6.04 -19.53
C GLY A 400 -8.43 6.29 -18.45
N LYS A 401 -8.19 5.25 -17.64
CA LYS A 401 -7.16 5.21 -16.61
C LYS A 401 -6.18 4.07 -16.90
N THR A 402 -4.89 4.34 -16.76
CA THR A 402 -3.83 3.31 -16.81
C THR A 402 -2.72 3.64 -15.82
N LYS A 403 -1.74 2.77 -15.71
CA LYS A 403 -0.52 2.99 -14.94
C LYS A 403 0.70 3.01 -15.87
N ILE A 404 1.63 3.89 -15.60
CA ILE A 404 2.96 3.87 -16.24
C ILE A 404 3.97 3.41 -15.19
N GLY A 405 4.66 2.32 -15.48
CA GLY A 405 5.80 1.83 -14.72
C GLY A 405 7.07 2.59 -15.11
N ILE A 406 7.83 3.00 -14.11
CA ILE A 406 9.13 3.67 -14.22
C ILE A 406 10.13 2.80 -13.51
N THR A 407 11.02 2.13 -14.25
CA THR A 407 12.02 1.22 -13.71
C THR A 407 13.39 1.86 -13.82
N GLU A 408 14.11 1.98 -12.72
CA GLU A 408 15.53 2.33 -12.74
C GLU A 408 16.34 1.07 -13.15
N VAL A 409 17.13 1.22 -14.21
CA VAL A 409 17.72 0.09 -14.96
C VAL A 409 18.76 -0.68 -14.11
N ASN A 410 19.56 0.01 -13.31
CA ASN A 410 20.68 -0.61 -12.55
C ASN A 410 20.18 -1.36 -11.31
N THR A 411 19.11 -0.87 -10.67
CA THR A 411 18.58 -1.44 -9.42
C THR A 411 17.34 -2.31 -9.64
N ASN A 412 16.81 -2.28 -10.88
CA ASN A 412 15.56 -2.95 -11.26
C ASN A 412 14.35 -2.56 -10.36
N LYS A 413 14.44 -1.39 -9.71
CA LYS A 413 13.35 -0.87 -8.89
C LYS A 413 12.31 -0.19 -9.77
N THR A 414 11.05 -0.54 -9.61
CA THR A 414 9.92 0.02 -10.36
C THR A 414 8.98 0.76 -9.43
N ILE A 415 8.53 1.93 -9.87
CA ILE A 415 7.36 2.63 -9.30
C ILE A 415 6.29 2.80 -10.38
N TYR A 416 5.05 3.05 -9.95
CA TYR A 416 3.93 3.28 -10.87
C TYR A 416 3.30 4.64 -10.61
N VAL A 417 2.97 5.35 -11.70
CA VAL A 417 2.15 6.56 -11.67
C VAL A 417 0.81 6.28 -12.32
N ASP A 418 -0.27 6.79 -11.73
CA ASP A 418 -1.61 6.72 -12.31
C ASP A 418 -1.74 7.77 -13.40
N VAL A 419 -2.22 7.37 -14.58
CA VAL A 419 -2.43 8.26 -15.73
C VAL A 419 -3.91 8.25 -16.11
N TYR A 420 -4.51 9.41 -16.08
CA TYR A 420 -5.89 9.68 -16.50
C TYR A 420 -5.87 10.41 -17.84
N VAL A 421 -6.51 9.85 -18.84
CA VAL A 421 -6.68 10.50 -20.14
C VAL A 421 -8.12 10.97 -20.26
N LEU A 422 -8.30 12.27 -20.43
CA LEU A 422 -9.58 12.95 -20.59
C LEU A 422 -9.82 13.36 -22.06
N GLU A 423 -11.05 13.72 -22.41
CA GLU A 423 -11.36 14.44 -23.63
C GLU A 423 -11.29 15.95 -23.39
N GLU A 424 -11.23 16.74 -24.44
CA GLU A 424 -10.93 18.20 -24.39
C GLU A 424 -11.90 19.02 -23.52
N ASN A 425 -13.12 18.52 -23.29
CA ASN A 425 -14.12 19.20 -22.46
C ASN A 425 -14.37 18.54 -21.11
N ASP A 426 -13.62 17.49 -20.77
CA ASP A 426 -13.74 16.84 -19.46
C ASP A 426 -13.06 17.69 -18.40
N ILE A 427 -13.74 17.89 -17.26
CA ILE A 427 -13.23 18.54 -16.06
C ILE A 427 -12.60 17.52 -15.13
N ALA A 428 -13.16 16.30 -15.04
CA ALA A 428 -12.76 15.27 -14.12
C ALA A 428 -12.70 13.89 -14.76
N PHE A 429 -11.90 13.01 -14.20
CA PHE A 429 -12.05 11.57 -14.41
C PHE A 429 -13.27 11.09 -13.61
N PRO A 430 -14.24 10.37 -14.24
CA PRO A 430 -15.48 10.01 -13.57
C PRO A 430 -15.24 9.12 -12.36
N GLN A 431 -16.10 9.25 -11.33
CA GLN A 431 -16.08 8.44 -10.13
C GLN A 431 -17.48 7.97 -9.77
N VAL A 432 -17.59 6.79 -9.19
CA VAL A 432 -18.79 6.32 -8.51
C VAL A 432 -18.37 5.84 -7.14
N VAL A 433 -19.02 6.33 -6.09
CA VAL A 433 -18.72 5.98 -4.70
C VAL A 433 -20.01 5.61 -3.97
N THR A 434 -19.91 4.66 -3.05
CA THR A 434 -21.08 4.08 -2.38
C THR A 434 -21.03 4.32 -0.88
N THR A 435 -22.18 4.64 -0.31
CA THR A 435 -22.39 4.66 1.14
C THR A 435 -23.03 3.35 1.61
N GLU A 436 -23.59 3.35 2.81
CA GLU A 436 -24.39 2.21 3.31
C GLU A 436 -25.60 1.94 2.41
N TYR A 437 -26.31 2.99 1.96
CA TYR A 437 -27.56 2.90 1.18
C TYR A 437 -27.73 4.03 0.15
N SER A 438 -26.68 4.72 -0.24
CA SER A 438 -26.72 5.76 -1.27
C SER A 438 -25.53 5.66 -2.19
N THR A 439 -25.71 6.09 -3.43
CA THR A 439 -24.66 6.15 -4.45
C THR A 439 -24.48 7.60 -4.89
N ILE A 440 -23.23 8.04 -4.97
CA ILE A 440 -22.86 9.37 -5.47
C ILE A 440 -21.94 9.15 -6.66
N ALA A 441 -22.21 9.86 -7.75
CA ALA A 441 -21.44 9.76 -8.98
C ALA A 441 -20.96 11.14 -9.44
N LEU A 442 -19.69 11.21 -9.82
CA LEU A 442 -19.07 12.35 -10.48
C LEU A 442 -18.97 12.04 -11.97
N LYS A 443 -19.56 12.89 -12.79
CA LYS A 443 -19.43 12.79 -14.26
C LYS A 443 -18.17 13.51 -14.75
N SER A 444 -17.79 13.21 -15.99
CA SER A 444 -16.60 13.82 -16.60
C SER A 444 -16.71 15.35 -16.78
N ASP A 445 -17.92 15.88 -16.86
CA ASP A 445 -18.21 17.33 -16.93
C ASP A 445 -18.09 18.05 -15.58
N GLY A 446 -17.66 17.34 -14.51
CA GLY A 446 -17.51 17.90 -13.17
C GLY A 446 -18.83 18.05 -12.39
N THR A 447 -19.96 17.52 -12.90
CA THR A 447 -21.24 17.50 -12.18
C THR A 447 -21.35 16.28 -11.27
N VAL A 448 -22.01 16.48 -10.11
CA VAL A 448 -22.25 15.43 -9.13
C VAL A 448 -23.71 15.01 -9.17
N TRP A 449 -23.94 13.70 -9.13
CA TRP A 449 -25.26 13.09 -9.13
C TRP A 449 -25.40 12.14 -7.96
N SER A 450 -26.60 12.08 -7.35
CA SER A 450 -26.84 11.28 -6.15
C SER A 450 -28.20 10.56 -6.19
N PHE A 451 -28.25 9.36 -5.57
CA PHE A 451 -29.47 8.56 -5.44
C PHE A 451 -29.38 7.58 -4.28
N GLY A 452 -30.53 7.07 -3.82
CA GLY A 452 -30.68 6.21 -2.65
C GLY A 452 -31.22 6.93 -1.43
N LEU A 453 -30.79 6.53 -0.23
CA LEU A 453 -31.22 7.06 1.07
C LEU A 453 -30.77 8.51 1.28
N ASN A 454 -31.66 9.37 1.85
CA ASN A 454 -31.40 10.79 2.10
C ASN A 454 -31.82 11.30 3.50
N ASP A 455 -31.98 10.46 4.48
CA ASP A 455 -32.52 10.81 5.82
C ASP A 455 -31.67 11.83 6.61
N LYS A 456 -30.42 12.10 6.20
CA LYS A 456 -29.49 13.08 6.78
C LYS A 456 -29.10 14.21 5.82
N GLY A 457 -29.71 14.27 4.63
CA GLY A 457 -29.34 15.22 3.58
C GLY A 457 -28.07 14.81 2.82
N GLN A 458 -27.64 13.54 2.89
CA GLN A 458 -26.43 13.03 2.26
C GLN A 458 -26.47 13.04 0.72
N LEU A 459 -27.63 13.19 0.10
CA LEU A 459 -27.74 13.39 -1.33
C LEU A 459 -27.44 14.83 -1.77
N GLY A 460 -27.47 15.82 -0.87
CA GLY A 460 -27.11 17.21 -1.17
C GLY A 460 -28.16 17.99 -1.99
N LEU A 461 -29.42 17.55 -2.01
CA LEU A 461 -30.49 18.03 -2.92
C LEU A 461 -31.40 19.09 -2.31
N GLY A 462 -31.10 19.57 -1.09
CA GLY A 462 -31.90 20.58 -0.38
C GLY A 462 -33.03 20.02 0.49
N ASP A 463 -33.23 18.70 0.49
CA ASP A 463 -34.24 17.99 1.26
C ASP A 463 -33.68 16.71 1.93
N ASN A 464 -34.58 15.89 2.53
CA ASN A 464 -34.25 14.59 3.12
C ASN A 464 -35.05 13.44 2.44
N GLU A 465 -35.45 13.60 1.20
CA GLU A 465 -36.20 12.58 0.47
C GLU A 465 -35.28 11.64 -0.32
N ASN A 466 -35.58 10.34 -0.31
CA ASN A 466 -34.86 9.35 -1.08
C ASN A 466 -35.02 9.58 -2.59
N ARG A 467 -34.03 9.18 -3.38
CA ARG A 467 -34.11 9.22 -4.84
C ARG A 467 -33.92 7.81 -5.43
N LEU A 468 -34.87 7.41 -6.26
CA LEU A 468 -34.83 6.13 -6.98
C LEU A 468 -34.02 6.20 -8.29
N THR A 469 -33.70 7.41 -8.73
CA THR A 469 -32.95 7.70 -9.96
C THR A 469 -31.84 8.71 -9.68
N PRO A 470 -30.76 8.68 -10.46
CA PRO A 470 -29.72 9.71 -10.39
C PRO A 470 -30.29 11.12 -10.52
N THR A 471 -30.02 11.97 -9.54
CA THR A 471 -30.48 13.36 -9.45
C THR A 471 -29.28 14.27 -9.30
N LYS A 472 -29.21 15.37 -10.09
CA LYS A 472 -28.07 16.31 -10.08
C LYS A 472 -28.02 17.10 -8.76
N VAL A 473 -26.87 17.18 -8.14
CA VAL A 473 -26.57 18.05 -6.99
C VAL A 473 -26.21 19.44 -7.52
N ASP A 474 -26.63 20.49 -6.85
CA ASP A 474 -26.33 21.89 -7.23
C ASP A 474 -24.91 22.30 -6.83
N ILE A 475 -23.93 21.69 -7.50
CA ILE A 475 -22.51 21.99 -7.39
C ILE A 475 -21.82 21.62 -8.72
N ASP A 476 -20.85 22.41 -9.15
CA ASP A 476 -20.11 22.23 -10.40
C ASP A 476 -18.59 22.27 -10.20
N ASN A 477 -17.84 21.90 -11.25
CA ASN A 477 -16.38 21.91 -11.29
C ASN A 477 -15.74 20.99 -10.26
N ILE A 478 -16.39 19.87 -9.96
CA ILE A 478 -15.86 18.87 -9.04
C ILE A 478 -14.87 17.96 -9.77
N VAL A 479 -13.72 17.67 -9.13
CA VAL A 479 -12.68 16.78 -9.63
C VAL A 479 -12.51 15.51 -8.82
N LYS A 480 -12.91 15.50 -7.53
CA LYS A 480 -12.92 14.30 -6.67
C LYS A 480 -14.12 14.32 -5.72
N ILE A 481 -14.65 13.13 -5.42
CA ILE A 481 -15.67 12.91 -4.39
C ILE A 481 -15.24 11.81 -3.44
N ALA A 482 -15.60 11.93 -2.16
CA ALA A 482 -15.46 10.90 -1.15
C ALA A 482 -16.71 10.85 -0.27
N VAL A 483 -17.14 9.65 0.12
CA VAL A 483 -18.37 9.47 0.89
C VAL A 483 -18.18 8.51 2.05
N SER A 484 -18.88 8.79 3.13
CA SER A 484 -19.13 7.85 4.21
C SER A 484 -20.63 7.52 4.29
N ASN A 485 -21.04 6.87 5.37
CA ASN A 485 -22.44 6.48 5.53
C ASN A 485 -23.42 7.64 5.39
N ASN A 486 -23.08 8.82 5.90
CA ASN A 486 -24.06 9.91 6.05
C ASN A 486 -23.55 11.29 5.62
N HIS A 487 -22.33 11.43 5.09
CA HIS A 487 -21.83 12.71 4.60
C HIS A 487 -20.90 12.52 3.39
N VAL A 488 -20.74 13.59 2.64
CA VAL A 488 -19.96 13.65 1.40
C VAL A 488 -18.93 14.75 1.49
N LEU A 489 -17.75 14.52 0.92
CA LEU A 489 -16.77 15.53 0.58
C LEU A 489 -16.65 15.64 -0.93
N ALA A 490 -16.49 16.86 -1.44
CA ALA A 490 -16.26 17.15 -2.84
C ALA A 490 -15.13 18.18 -3.00
N LEU A 491 -14.15 17.86 -3.82
CA LEU A 491 -13.01 18.71 -4.13
C LEU A 491 -13.28 19.40 -5.48
N LYS A 492 -13.22 20.71 -5.51
CA LYS A 492 -13.28 21.50 -6.74
C LYS A 492 -11.93 21.59 -7.44
N GLN A 493 -11.96 21.88 -8.73
CA GLN A 493 -10.78 22.07 -9.59
C GLN A 493 -9.88 23.23 -9.09
N ASP A 494 -10.44 24.22 -8.41
CA ASP A 494 -9.72 25.33 -7.80
C ASP A 494 -9.04 24.98 -6.46
N GLY A 495 -9.13 23.73 -6.02
CA GLY A 495 -8.56 23.25 -4.76
C GLY A 495 -9.42 23.53 -3.52
N THR A 496 -10.63 24.10 -3.68
CA THR A 496 -11.56 24.32 -2.55
C THR A 496 -12.31 23.04 -2.21
N LEU A 497 -12.57 22.84 -0.91
CA LEU A 497 -13.22 21.64 -0.39
C LEU A 497 -14.64 21.95 0.09
N TRP A 498 -15.60 21.12 -0.30
CA TRP A 498 -17.02 21.21 0.02
C TRP A 498 -17.53 19.95 0.71
N SER A 499 -18.58 20.08 1.52
CA SER A 499 -19.16 18.97 2.28
C SER A 499 -20.67 19.12 2.46
N TRP A 500 -21.41 18.00 2.64
CA TRP A 500 -22.85 18.01 2.99
C TRP A 500 -23.25 16.69 3.64
N GLY A 501 -24.48 16.64 4.20
CA GLY A 501 -25.03 15.52 4.93
C GLY A 501 -25.00 15.72 6.45
N ALA A 502 -24.78 14.63 7.19
CA ALA A 502 -24.71 14.62 8.64
C ALA A 502 -23.50 15.40 9.20
N ASN A 503 -23.68 16.07 10.34
CA ASN A 503 -22.66 16.86 11.02
C ASN A 503 -22.66 16.74 12.55
N ASP A 504 -23.34 15.78 13.11
CA ASP A 504 -23.48 15.61 14.57
C ASP A 504 -22.16 15.36 15.32
N LYS A 505 -21.07 15.06 14.60
CA LYS A 505 -19.70 14.92 15.12
C LYS A 505 -18.75 16.03 14.65
N GLY A 506 -19.24 16.96 13.83
CA GLY A 506 -18.43 18.03 13.20
C GLY A 506 -17.76 17.59 11.90
N GLN A 507 -18.22 16.49 11.30
CA GLN A 507 -17.61 15.88 10.11
C GLN A 507 -17.70 16.76 8.84
N LEU A 508 -18.54 17.76 8.78
CA LEU A 508 -18.57 18.72 7.66
C LEU A 508 -17.45 19.77 7.74
N GLY A 509 -16.78 19.94 8.88
CA GLY A 509 -15.67 20.89 9.02
C GLY A 509 -16.05 22.38 8.94
N ILE A 510 -17.31 22.73 9.24
CA ILE A 510 -17.88 24.08 9.06
C ILE A 510 -17.95 24.91 10.36
N GLY A 511 -17.31 24.42 11.44
CA GLY A 511 -17.24 25.12 12.73
C GLY A 511 -18.46 24.95 13.65
N ASN A 512 -19.44 24.10 13.26
CA ASN A 512 -20.63 23.77 14.07
C ASN A 512 -20.95 22.26 13.98
N TYR A 513 -22.10 21.84 14.52
CA TYR A 513 -22.60 20.46 14.53
C TYR A 513 -23.95 20.30 13.81
N THR A 514 -24.30 21.22 12.91
CA THR A 514 -25.58 21.23 12.20
C THR A 514 -25.43 20.51 10.85
N ASN A 515 -26.33 19.56 10.53
CA ASN A 515 -26.39 18.91 9.24
C ASN A 515 -26.61 19.93 8.11
N SER A 516 -26.16 19.61 6.91
CA SER A 516 -26.48 20.39 5.70
C SER A 516 -27.04 19.49 4.61
N THR A 517 -28.21 19.87 4.09
CA THR A 517 -28.85 19.21 2.95
C THR A 517 -28.35 19.73 1.59
N VAL A 518 -27.47 20.73 1.61
CA VAL A 518 -26.84 21.33 0.42
C VAL A 518 -25.31 21.40 0.62
N PRO A 519 -24.52 21.46 -0.47
CA PRO A 519 -23.08 21.66 -0.39
C PRO A 519 -22.69 22.94 0.35
N VAL A 520 -21.77 22.84 1.32
CA VAL A 520 -21.20 23.95 2.09
C VAL A 520 -19.68 23.85 2.08
N GLN A 521 -18.98 24.99 2.06
CA GLN A 521 -17.53 25.02 1.99
C GLN A 521 -16.88 24.73 3.35
N VAL A 522 -15.85 23.85 3.35
CA VAL A 522 -15.10 23.45 4.55
C VAL A 522 -14.17 24.59 5.00
N LYS A 523 -14.17 24.89 6.30
CA LYS A 523 -13.33 25.93 6.89
C LYS A 523 -11.90 25.47 7.09
N ASN A 524 -10.99 26.44 7.27
CA ASN A 524 -9.60 26.19 7.66
C ASN A 524 -9.51 25.84 9.17
N GLU A 525 -8.31 25.55 9.65
CA GLU A 525 -8.04 25.17 11.05
C GLU A 525 -8.42 26.24 12.07
N SER A 526 -8.31 27.53 11.73
CA SER A 526 -8.67 28.66 12.59
C SER A 526 -10.18 28.97 12.55
N GLY A 527 -10.89 28.54 11.49
CA GLY A 527 -12.31 28.78 11.30
C GLY A 527 -12.68 30.16 10.77
N ASP A 528 -11.71 30.99 10.44
CA ASP A 528 -11.87 32.36 9.92
C ASP A 528 -11.80 32.45 8.37
N GLY A 529 -11.42 31.35 7.71
CA GLY A 529 -11.37 31.18 6.27
C GLY A 529 -11.76 29.77 5.86
N PHE A 530 -11.37 29.38 4.65
CA PHE A 530 -11.63 28.08 4.05
C PHE A 530 -10.34 27.29 3.83
N ILE A 531 -10.43 25.98 3.85
CA ILE A 531 -9.29 25.11 3.53
C ILE A 531 -9.05 25.12 2.01
N GLU A 532 -7.80 25.23 1.62
CA GLU A 532 -7.34 25.36 0.22
C GLU A 532 -6.14 24.44 -0.04
N ASN A 533 -5.69 24.37 -1.28
CA ASN A 533 -4.51 23.59 -1.71
C ASN A 533 -4.65 22.07 -1.51
N ILE A 534 -5.89 21.55 -1.55
CA ILE A 534 -6.18 20.13 -1.37
C ILE A 534 -6.04 19.38 -2.69
N LYS A 535 -5.37 18.20 -2.67
CA LYS A 535 -5.24 17.26 -3.80
C LYS A 535 -5.93 15.92 -3.57
N GLY A 536 -6.14 15.52 -2.32
CA GLY A 536 -6.72 14.24 -1.95
C GLY A 536 -7.76 14.36 -0.84
N ILE A 537 -8.81 13.55 -0.91
CA ILE A 537 -9.86 13.48 0.09
C ILE A 537 -10.27 12.05 0.36
N SER A 538 -10.63 11.74 1.59
CA SER A 538 -11.27 10.49 2.00
C SER A 538 -12.21 10.74 3.19
N THR A 539 -13.07 9.79 3.48
CA THR A 539 -13.99 9.84 4.60
C THR A 539 -13.98 8.52 5.38
N ALA A 540 -14.21 8.63 6.68
CA ALA A 540 -14.51 7.48 7.54
C ALA A 540 -15.89 7.67 8.18
N LYS A 541 -16.34 6.73 8.99
CA LYS A 541 -17.64 6.88 9.69
C LYS A 541 -17.66 8.15 10.54
N SER A 542 -18.44 9.15 10.13
CA SER A 542 -18.58 10.46 10.79
C SER A 542 -17.27 11.23 10.97
N MET A 543 -16.31 11.04 10.07
CA MET A 543 -15.02 11.70 10.09
C MET A 543 -14.57 11.98 8.65
N SER A 544 -13.82 13.04 8.46
CA SER A 544 -13.30 13.50 7.17
C SER A 544 -11.79 13.63 7.19
N ILE A 545 -11.18 13.41 6.04
CA ILE A 545 -9.73 13.44 5.83
C ILE A 545 -9.46 14.24 4.56
N ALA A 546 -8.46 15.12 4.60
CA ALA A 546 -7.93 15.82 3.43
C ALA A 546 -6.40 15.71 3.39
N LEU A 547 -5.86 15.72 2.20
CA LEU A 547 -4.44 15.70 1.89
C LEU A 547 -4.12 16.92 1.02
N ASP A 548 -3.18 17.77 1.44
CA ASP A 548 -2.75 18.91 0.65
C ASP A 548 -1.65 18.55 -0.38
N ASN A 549 -1.29 19.50 -1.25
CA ASN A 549 -0.25 19.32 -2.26
C ASN A 549 1.15 19.09 -1.65
N ASP A 550 1.38 19.54 -0.42
CA ASP A 550 2.65 19.36 0.31
C ASP A 550 2.75 18.00 1.02
N GLY A 551 1.71 17.14 0.91
CA GLY A 551 1.66 15.83 1.56
C GLY A 551 1.28 15.89 3.05
N ASN A 552 0.68 16.98 3.53
CA ASN A 552 0.15 17.08 4.89
C ASN A 552 -1.27 16.52 4.96
N VAL A 553 -1.56 15.79 6.03
CA VAL A 553 -2.87 15.19 6.28
C VAL A 553 -3.64 16.05 7.29
N PHE A 554 -4.92 16.31 7.00
CA PHE A 554 -5.87 16.97 7.88
C PHE A 554 -7.02 16.03 8.21
N THR A 555 -7.47 16.05 9.46
CA THR A 555 -8.57 15.20 9.96
C THR A 555 -9.55 15.98 10.80
N TRP A 556 -10.85 15.66 10.74
CA TRP A 556 -11.89 16.27 11.59
C TRP A 556 -13.13 15.37 11.71
N GLY A 557 -14.02 15.68 12.63
CA GLY A 557 -15.21 14.89 12.94
C GLY A 557 -15.04 14.05 14.22
N LEU A 558 -15.47 12.79 14.17
CA LEU A 558 -15.46 11.83 15.28
C LEU A 558 -14.04 11.45 15.73
N ASN A 559 -13.81 11.44 17.08
CA ASN A 559 -12.49 11.11 17.66
C ASN A 559 -12.51 10.18 18.89
N ASP A 560 -13.55 9.41 19.11
CA ASP A 560 -13.72 8.56 20.33
C ASP A 560 -12.55 7.58 20.58
N TYR A 561 -11.79 7.24 19.55
CA TYR A 561 -10.66 6.30 19.58
C TYR A 561 -9.31 6.95 19.23
N GLY A 562 -9.26 8.29 19.16
CA GLY A 562 -8.05 9.03 18.78
C GLY A 562 -7.72 8.98 17.29
N GLN A 563 -8.70 8.65 16.45
CA GLN A 563 -8.53 8.51 15.00
C GLN A 563 -8.21 9.84 14.29
N LEU A 564 -8.39 10.99 14.92
CA LEU A 564 -7.95 12.29 14.39
C LEU A 564 -6.46 12.57 14.66
N CYS A 565 -5.76 11.73 15.42
CA CYS A 565 -4.35 11.91 15.79
C CYS A 565 -4.03 13.27 16.46
N THR A 566 -4.97 13.81 17.24
CA THR A 566 -4.84 15.11 17.93
C THR A 566 -4.27 14.99 19.35
N GLY A 567 -3.87 13.79 19.77
CA GLY A 567 -3.42 13.51 21.14
C GLY A 567 -4.53 13.41 22.18
N ASP A 568 -5.78 13.69 21.82
CA ASP A 568 -6.99 13.57 22.64
C ASP A 568 -8.04 12.65 21.96
N LYS A 569 -9.23 12.54 22.59
CA LYS A 569 -10.36 11.79 22.06
C LYS A 569 -11.60 12.67 21.84
N SER A 570 -11.41 13.98 21.69
CA SER A 570 -12.49 14.96 21.51
C SER A 570 -12.77 15.17 20.03
N ASN A 571 -14.07 15.17 19.65
CA ASN A 571 -14.48 15.48 18.28
C ASN A 571 -14.01 16.88 17.85
N LYS A 572 -13.65 17.04 16.59
CA LYS A 572 -13.23 18.32 16.03
C LYS A 572 -14.21 18.76 14.95
N LYS A 573 -14.70 19.97 15.05
CA LYS A 573 -15.63 20.59 14.07
C LYS A 573 -14.92 21.44 13.00
N LEU A 574 -13.62 21.50 13.05
CA LEU A 574 -12.71 22.15 12.09
C LEU A 574 -11.57 21.16 11.75
N PRO A 575 -10.98 21.24 10.56
CA PRO A 575 -9.79 20.47 10.20
C PRO A 575 -8.65 20.66 11.21
N VAL A 576 -7.91 19.59 11.50
CA VAL A 576 -6.71 19.61 12.34
C VAL A 576 -5.59 18.88 11.59
N LYS A 577 -4.41 19.49 11.51
CA LYS A 577 -3.24 18.91 10.85
C LYS A 577 -2.63 17.77 11.67
N VAL A 578 -2.36 16.64 11.04
CA VAL A 578 -1.61 15.52 11.61
C VAL A 578 -0.11 15.80 11.45
N THR A 579 0.61 15.95 12.57
CA THR A 579 2.02 16.39 12.56
C THR A 579 3.05 15.26 12.62
N LEU A 580 2.59 13.99 12.74
CA LEU A 580 3.47 12.84 13.00
C LEU A 580 3.82 12.02 11.76
N ILE A 581 3.32 12.40 10.60
CA ILE A 581 3.62 11.80 9.29
C ILE A 581 3.84 12.90 8.26
N SER A 582 4.66 12.61 7.26
CA SER A 582 4.98 13.50 6.15
C SER A 582 5.08 12.74 4.84
N ASN A 583 5.16 13.43 3.72
CA ASN A 583 5.32 12.86 2.38
C ASN A 583 4.20 11.87 2.04
N ILE A 584 2.98 12.14 2.46
CA ILE A 584 1.83 11.29 2.19
C ILE A 584 1.33 11.54 0.77
N THR A 585 1.07 10.45 0.05
CA THR A 585 0.57 10.47 -1.33
C THR A 585 -0.89 10.06 -1.43
N LYS A 586 -1.37 9.25 -0.47
CA LYS A 586 -2.76 8.77 -0.44
C LYS A 586 -3.25 8.62 1.00
N VAL A 587 -4.53 8.92 1.22
CA VAL A 587 -5.21 8.72 2.50
C VAL A 587 -6.51 7.95 2.30
N GLU A 588 -6.87 7.11 3.30
CA GLU A 588 -8.11 6.34 3.29
C GLU A 588 -8.69 6.24 4.69
N GLY A 589 -10.02 6.32 4.79
CA GLY A 589 -10.76 6.19 6.03
C GLY A 589 -11.50 4.87 6.16
N GLY A 590 -11.31 4.17 7.28
CA GLY A 590 -12.10 3.00 7.67
C GLY A 590 -13.29 3.36 8.58
N ASN A 591 -13.76 2.43 9.42
CA ASN A 591 -14.84 2.71 10.37
C ASN A 591 -14.45 3.79 11.41
N LYS A 592 -13.36 3.54 12.13
CA LYS A 592 -12.79 4.38 13.18
C LYS A 592 -11.26 4.35 13.13
N SER A 593 -10.73 4.10 11.96
CA SER A 593 -9.30 4.00 11.65
C SER A 593 -8.98 4.84 10.43
N VAL A 594 -7.74 5.25 10.31
CA VAL A 594 -7.22 6.01 9.17
C VAL A 594 -5.98 5.32 8.66
N TYR A 595 -5.79 5.36 7.35
CA TYR A 595 -4.66 4.82 6.64
C TYR A 595 -4.02 5.91 5.78
N ALA A 596 -2.70 5.87 5.67
CA ALA A 596 -1.93 6.79 4.84
C ALA A 596 -0.79 6.05 4.16
N ILE A 597 -0.62 6.25 2.86
CA ILE A 597 0.48 5.71 2.07
C ILE A 597 1.49 6.83 1.84
N SER A 598 2.76 6.56 2.16
CA SER A 598 3.83 7.50 1.86
C SER A 598 4.32 7.39 0.42
N ASP A 599 5.14 8.34 -0.02
CA ASP A 599 5.85 8.31 -1.31
C ASP A 599 6.76 7.07 -1.49
N GLU A 600 7.10 6.39 -0.40
CA GLU A 600 7.88 5.14 -0.39
C GLU A 600 7.03 3.87 -0.53
N GLY A 601 5.70 3.99 -0.59
CA GLY A 601 4.79 2.85 -0.55
C GLY A 601 4.70 2.20 0.85
N ASN A 602 5.10 2.90 1.92
CA ASN A 602 4.86 2.47 3.29
C ASN A 602 3.42 2.79 3.69
N LEU A 603 2.75 1.82 4.29
CA LEU A 603 1.40 2.00 4.81
C LEU A 603 1.44 2.30 6.30
N TYR A 604 0.86 3.43 6.71
CA TYR A 604 0.65 3.83 8.09
C TYR A 604 -0.82 3.68 8.47
N ALA A 605 -1.12 3.32 9.72
CA ALA A 605 -2.48 3.19 10.23
C ALA A 605 -2.58 3.67 11.68
N TRP A 606 -3.75 4.23 12.07
CA TRP A 606 -4.04 4.63 13.45
C TRP A 606 -5.55 4.67 13.72
N GLY A 607 -5.93 4.83 15.01
CA GLY A 607 -7.30 4.76 15.47
C GLY A 607 -7.62 3.42 16.13
N TYR A 608 -8.87 3.00 16.05
CA TYR A 608 -9.39 1.77 16.65
C TYR A 608 -8.78 0.50 16.06
N ASN A 609 -8.46 -0.50 16.93
CA ASN A 609 -7.74 -1.71 16.53
C ASN A 609 -8.18 -3.01 17.22
N SER A 610 -9.35 -3.09 17.84
CA SER A 610 -9.70 -4.31 18.59
C SER A 610 -9.81 -5.59 17.77
N ASN A 611 -9.96 -5.47 16.45
CA ASN A 611 -10.03 -6.58 15.50
C ASN A 611 -8.77 -6.70 14.63
N GLY A 612 -7.69 -6.00 14.96
CA GLY A 612 -6.45 -6.02 14.19
C GLY A 612 -6.50 -5.24 12.89
N GLN A 613 -7.48 -4.33 12.73
CA GLN A 613 -7.69 -3.57 11.48
C GLN A 613 -6.58 -2.60 11.14
N LEU A 614 -5.66 -2.31 12.04
CA LEU A 614 -4.47 -1.51 11.74
C LEU A 614 -3.33 -2.32 11.10
N GLY A 615 -3.39 -3.67 11.16
CA GLY A 615 -2.36 -4.51 10.55
C GLY A 615 -0.97 -4.40 11.19
N ASP A 616 -0.87 -3.85 12.42
CA ASP A 616 0.39 -3.59 13.14
C ASP A 616 0.88 -4.78 13.97
N GLY A 617 0.30 -5.97 13.79
CA GLY A 617 0.58 -7.19 14.55
C GLY A 617 -0.08 -7.23 15.93
N THR A 618 -0.89 -6.23 16.30
CA THR A 618 -1.56 -6.12 17.61
C THR A 618 -3.06 -5.87 17.47
N ASN A 619 -3.77 -5.92 18.61
CA ASN A 619 -5.17 -5.49 18.71
C ASN A 619 -5.30 -4.22 19.57
N THR A 620 -4.23 -3.44 19.68
CA THR A 620 -4.18 -2.23 20.51
C THR A 620 -4.54 -0.99 19.69
N THR A 621 -5.55 -0.22 20.14
CA THR A 621 -5.90 1.10 19.58
C THR A 621 -4.70 2.03 19.58
N ARG A 622 -4.44 2.71 18.47
CA ARG A 622 -3.32 3.62 18.29
C ARG A 622 -3.80 5.06 18.19
N LEU A 623 -3.31 5.91 19.08
CA LEU A 623 -3.60 7.36 19.07
C LEU A 623 -2.64 8.14 18.15
N GLN A 624 -1.66 7.46 17.59
CA GLN A 624 -0.64 7.98 16.69
C GLN A 624 -0.42 7.00 15.54
N PRO A 625 0.03 7.47 14.37
CA PRO A 625 0.33 6.60 13.23
C PRO A 625 1.38 5.54 13.59
N VAL A 626 1.12 4.30 13.19
CA VAL A 626 2.05 3.18 13.25
C VAL A 626 2.17 2.57 11.85
N GLN A 627 3.35 2.10 11.50
CA GLN A 627 3.54 1.40 10.24
C GLN A 627 2.88 0.02 10.27
N VAL A 628 2.18 -0.33 9.20
CA VAL A 628 1.60 -1.67 9.01
C VAL A 628 2.74 -2.68 8.79
N THR A 629 2.70 -3.80 9.53
CA THR A 629 3.80 -4.77 9.53
C THR A 629 3.80 -5.64 8.28
N ASN A 630 4.99 -6.02 7.82
CA ASN A 630 5.22 -6.98 6.72
C ASN A 630 4.57 -6.57 5.38
N LEU A 631 4.37 -5.28 5.15
CA LEU A 631 3.89 -4.73 3.88
C LEU A 631 4.80 -3.58 3.41
N SER A 632 5.19 -3.64 2.15
CA SER A 632 5.91 -2.57 1.44
C SER A 632 5.46 -2.53 -0.02
N GLY A 633 5.75 -1.45 -0.72
CA GLY A 633 5.31 -1.28 -2.11
C GLY A 633 3.79 -1.18 -2.24
N ILE A 634 3.11 -0.58 -1.25
CA ILE A 634 1.67 -0.37 -1.30
C ILE A 634 1.35 0.82 -2.20
N ILE A 635 0.49 0.56 -3.19
CA ILE A 635 0.03 1.57 -4.16
C ILE A 635 -1.43 1.96 -3.95
N ASP A 636 -2.20 1.12 -3.27
CA ASP A 636 -3.60 1.40 -2.95
C ASP A 636 -4.02 0.74 -1.63
N ILE A 637 -4.97 1.37 -0.95
CA ILE A 637 -5.61 0.89 0.27
C ILE A 637 -7.10 1.19 0.18
N SER A 638 -7.93 0.22 0.52
CA SER A 638 -9.37 0.39 0.65
C SER A 638 -9.85 -0.19 1.97
N ALA A 639 -10.59 0.58 2.74
CA ALA A 639 -11.03 0.18 4.07
C ALA A 639 -12.54 0.28 4.22
N SER A 640 -13.12 -0.68 4.93
CA SER A 640 -14.56 -0.74 5.13
C SER A 640 -15.01 -0.20 6.49
N THR A 641 -16.30 0.08 6.59
CA THR A 641 -16.95 0.42 7.86
C THR A 641 -17.19 -0.80 8.77
N THR A 642 -16.81 -2.00 8.35
CA THR A 642 -16.83 -3.24 9.15
C THR A 642 -15.46 -3.65 9.68
N GLU A 643 -14.50 -2.71 9.70
CA GLU A 643 -13.18 -2.92 10.32
C GLU A 643 -12.29 -3.92 9.56
N GLN A 644 -12.45 -3.97 8.23
CA GLN A 644 -11.57 -4.68 7.30
C GLN A 644 -10.78 -3.68 6.46
N ALA A 645 -9.60 -4.07 6.02
CA ALA A 645 -8.81 -3.34 5.05
C ALA A 645 -8.20 -4.28 3.99
N LEU A 646 -8.15 -3.78 2.77
CA LEU A 646 -7.49 -4.41 1.62
C LEU A 646 -6.38 -3.50 1.14
N ALA A 647 -5.17 -4.01 1.02
CA ALA A 647 -4.03 -3.29 0.47
C ALA A 647 -3.63 -3.93 -0.87
N LEU A 648 -3.39 -3.10 -1.88
CA LEU A 648 -2.87 -3.49 -3.19
C LEU A 648 -1.40 -3.12 -3.28
N LYS A 649 -0.58 -4.11 -3.63
CA LYS A 649 0.84 -3.89 -3.89
C LYS A 649 1.12 -3.57 -5.35
N ASP A 650 2.29 -3.00 -5.58
CA ASP A 650 2.84 -2.69 -6.90
C ASP A 650 3.02 -3.93 -7.81
N ASP A 651 3.17 -5.12 -7.23
CA ASP A 651 3.23 -6.40 -7.93
C ASP A 651 1.84 -6.95 -8.33
N GLY A 652 0.76 -6.21 -8.10
CA GLY A 652 -0.62 -6.59 -8.40
C GLY A 652 -1.22 -7.60 -7.42
N THR A 653 -0.56 -7.86 -6.27
CA THR A 653 -1.10 -8.75 -5.23
C THR A 653 -1.98 -8.01 -4.24
N VAL A 654 -3.01 -8.68 -3.71
CA VAL A 654 -3.96 -8.12 -2.75
C VAL A 654 -3.77 -8.76 -1.38
N TRP A 655 -3.71 -7.91 -0.36
CA TRP A 655 -3.51 -8.29 1.03
C TRP A 655 -4.68 -7.81 1.89
N GLY A 656 -5.12 -8.63 2.85
CA GLY A 656 -6.24 -8.33 3.73
C GLY A 656 -5.87 -8.46 5.20
N PHE A 657 -6.49 -7.61 6.05
CA PHE A 657 -6.33 -7.64 7.50
C PHE A 657 -7.55 -7.01 8.19
N GLY A 658 -7.67 -7.23 9.52
CA GLY A 658 -8.81 -6.78 10.31
C GLY A 658 -9.86 -7.85 10.56
N TYR A 659 -11.11 -7.44 10.65
CA TYR A 659 -12.22 -8.31 11.06
C TYR A 659 -12.56 -9.39 10.00
N ALA A 660 -12.58 -10.64 10.42
CA ALA A 660 -12.80 -11.80 9.56
C ALA A 660 -14.06 -12.56 9.97
N THR A 661 -15.20 -12.27 9.34
CA THR A 661 -16.43 -13.07 9.47
C THR A 661 -17.14 -13.24 8.13
N LEU A 662 -17.97 -14.29 8.04
CA LEU A 662 -18.89 -14.55 6.93
C LEU A 662 -18.24 -14.63 5.53
N GLY A 663 -17.11 -15.33 5.40
CA GLY A 663 -16.51 -15.59 4.09
C GLY A 663 -15.62 -14.47 3.53
N ALA A 664 -15.51 -13.33 4.22
CA ALA A 664 -14.77 -12.19 3.67
C ALA A 664 -13.24 -12.37 3.75
N LEU A 665 -12.75 -12.94 4.84
CA LEU A 665 -11.31 -13.12 5.11
C LEU A 665 -11.06 -14.33 6.01
N THR A 666 -11.78 -15.45 5.85
CA THR A 666 -11.69 -16.60 6.77
C THR A 666 -10.28 -17.14 6.97
N ASP A 667 -9.44 -17.02 5.95
CA ASP A 667 -8.05 -17.47 5.99
C ASP A 667 -7.04 -16.33 6.18
N VAL A 668 -7.48 -15.06 6.08
CA VAL A 668 -6.58 -13.89 6.01
C VAL A 668 -6.92 -12.77 6.99
N GLY A 669 -7.94 -12.88 7.84
CA GLY A 669 -8.25 -11.88 8.86
C GLY A 669 -7.26 -11.87 10.04
N GLY A 670 -7.25 -10.77 10.80
CA GLY A 670 -6.44 -10.60 12.00
C GLY A 670 -5.53 -9.40 11.97
N SER A 671 -4.64 -9.31 12.94
CA SER A 671 -3.76 -8.15 13.14
C SER A 671 -2.52 -8.11 12.24
N ILE A 672 -2.26 -9.17 11.48
CA ILE A 672 -1.13 -9.27 10.55
C ILE A 672 -1.69 -9.41 9.14
N PRO A 673 -1.28 -8.54 8.17
CA PRO A 673 -1.71 -8.67 6.79
C PRO A 673 -1.36 -10.02 6.18
N LYS A 674 -2.30 -10.59 5.41
CA LYS A 674 -2.13 -11.83 4.67
C LYS A 674 -2.61 -11.68 3.24
N GLN A 675 -1.95 -12.34 2.30
CA GLN A 675 -2.31 -12.30 0.90
C GLN A 675 -3.61 -13.09 0.64
N ILE A 676 -4.52 -12.49 -0.13
CA ILE A 676 -5.83 -13.08 -0.47
C ILE A 676 -5.66 -14.13 -1.57
N SER A 677 -6.42 -15.24 -1.46
CA SER A 677 -6.46 -16.29 -2.49
C SER A 677 -7.34 -15.88 -3.67
N GLY A 678 -6.94 -16.28 -4.88
CA GLY A 678 -7.72 -16.14 -6.12
C GLY A 678 -8.74 -17.26 -6.33
N ILE A 679 -9.42 -17.23 -7.47
CA ILE A 679 -10.44 -18.24 -7.88
C ILE A 679 -9.87 -19.65 -7.95
N ASP A 680 -8.63 -19.80 -8.39
CA ASP A 680 -7.93 -21.07 -8.59
C ASP A 680 -7.26 -21.62 -7.33
N GLY A 681 -7.47 -20.96 -6.17
CA GLY A 681 -6.83 -21.29 -4.91
C GLY A 681 -5.38 -20.83 -4.80
N ASN A 682 -4.79 -20.29 -5.86
CA ASN A 682 -3.50 -19.61 -5.80
C ASN A 682 -3.68 -18.18 -5.23
N ARG A 683 -2.57 -17.52 -4.94
CA ARG A 683 -2.60 -16.16 -4.43
C ARG A 683 -3.10 -15.18 -5.51
N MET A 684 -4.02 -14.28 -5.12
CA MET A 684 -4.58 -13.26 -6.03
C MET A 684 -3.48 -12.32 -6.53
N LYS A 685 -3.45 -12.10 -7.85
CA LYS A 685 -2.48 -11.24 -8.55
C LYS A 685 -3.08 -10.66 -9.83
N ASN A 686 -2.35 -9.78 -10.52
CA ASN A 686 -2.80 -9.07 -11.73
C ASN A 686 -4.05 -8.22 -11.44
N ILE A 687 -4.06 -7.53 -10.30
CA ILE A 687 -5.14 -6.67 -9.86
C ILE A 687 -4.78 -5.20 -10.10
N ALA A 688 -5.67 -4.50 -10.79
CA ALA A 688 -5.55 -3.07 -11.10
C ALA A 688 -6.16 -2.17 -10.01
N SER A 689 -7.23 -2.62 -9.35
CA SER A 689 -7.95 -1.83 -8.34
C SER A 689 -8.69 -2.73 -7.35
N ILE A 690 -8.91 -2.20 -6.14
CA ILE A 690 -9.60 -2.90 -5.04
C ILE A 690 -10.70 -2.02 -4.44
N SER A 691 -11.75 -2.65 -3.92
CA SER A 691 -12.78 -2.00 -3.10
C SER A 691 -13.18 -2.90 -1.94
N CYS A 692 -13.02 -2.40 -0.73
CA CYS A 692 -13.40 -3.08 0.51
C CYS A 692 -14.79 -2.62 0.94
N GLY A 693 -15.75 -3.52 0.99
CA GLY A 693 -17.12 -3.23 1.42
C GLY A 693 -17.50 -3.90 2.74
N TYR A 694 -18.78 -3.86 3.08
CA TYR A 694 -19.32 -4.61 4.21
C TYR A 694 -19.17 -6.12 3.98
N TYR A 695 -18.41 -6.78 4.84
CA TYR A 695 -18.22 -8.23 4.84
C TYR A 695 -17.76 -8.83 3.51
N GLY A 696 -16.87 -8.14 2.78
CA GLY A 696 -16.34 -8.64 1.53
C GLY A 696 -15.55 -7.61 0.73
N GLY A 697 -15.14 -7.98 -0.47
CA GLY A 697 -14.37 -7.13 -1.34
C GLY A 697 -14.70 -7.33 -2.82
N LEU A 698 -14.26 -6.36 -3.61
CA LEU A 698 -14.19 -6.39 -5.06
C LEU A 698 -12.76 -6.14 -5.51
N ALA A 699 -12.36 -6.76 -6.60
CA ALA A 699 -11.09 -6.48 -7.26
C ALA A 699 -11.32 -6.41 -8.79
N ILE A 700 -10.74 -5.41 -9.43
CA ILE A 700 -10.71 -5.32 -10.90
C ILE A 700 -9.39 -5.90 -11.36
N THR A 701 -9.43 -6.85 -12.28
CA THR A 701 -8.24 -7.43 -12.91
C THR A 701 -7.68 -6.52 -13.98
N ASP A 702 -6.41 -6.71 -14.37
CA ASP A 702 -5.75 -5.90 -15.41
C ASP A 702 -6.47 -5.96 -16.77
N ASP A 703 -7.25 -7.02 -17.04
CA ASP A 703 -8.08 -7.18 -18.24
C ASP A 703 -9.52 -6.64 -18.08
N GLY A 704 -9.81 -5.94 -16.97
CA GLY A 704 -11.08 -5.24 -16.74
C GLY A 704 -12.25 -6.11 -16.31
N LYS A 705 -12.02 -7.35 -15.86
CA LYS A 705 -13.04 -8.19 -15.21
C LYS A 705 -13.13 -7.87 -13.73
N VAL A 706 -14.24 -8.25 -13.10
CA VAL A 706 -14.45 -8.01 -11.66
C VAL A 706 -14.55 -9.33 -10.90
N LEU A 707 -13.72 -9.43 -9.85
CA LEU A 707 -13.78 -10.47 -8.84
C LEU A 707 -14.53 -9.94 -7.62
N ALA A 708 -15.44 -10.75 -7.07
CA ALA A 708 -16.23 -10.42 -5.89
C ALA A 708 -16.19 -11.58 -4.88
N TRP A 709 -16.13 -11.27 -3.58
CA TRP A 709 -16.18 -12.25 -2.49
C TRP A 709 -16.82 -11.66 -1.23
N GLY A 710 -17.23 -12.53 -0.32
CA GLY A 710 -17.83 -12.19 0.96
C GLY A 710 -19.30 -12.48 1.04
N ASN A 711 -20.06 -11.62 1.76
CA ASN A 711 -21.50 -11.73 1.92
C ASN A 711 -22.23 -11.55 0.58
N ASN A 712 -23.30 -12.36 0.36
CA ASN A 712 -24.13 -12.34 -0.86
C ASN A 712 -25.63 -12.53 -0.58
N GLY A 713 -26.08 -12.31 0.65
CA GLY A 713 -27.47 -12.56 1.02
C GLY A 713 -28.50 -11.76 0.22
N TYR A 714 -28.08 -10.66 -0.41
CA TYR A 714 -28.92 -9.82 -1.27
C TYR A 714 -28.48 -9.82 -2.74
N GLY A 715 -27.55 -10.69 -3.14
CA GLY A 715 -27.02 -10.74 -4.50
C GLY A 715 -25.97 -9.68 -4.80
N GLU A 716 -25.35 -9.11 -3.77
CA GLU A 716 -24.36 -8.03 -3.88
C GLU A 716 -23.04 -8.45 -4.53
N LEU A 717 -22.76 -9.74 -4.71
CA LEU A 717 -21.63 -10.22 -5.50
C LEU A 717 -21.89 -10.19 -7.02
N GLY A 718 -23.16 -10.12 -7.44
CA GLY A 718 -23.52 -10.03 -8.84
C GLY A 718 -23.20 -11.30 -9.67
N ASP A 719 -23.08 -12.44 -9.02
CA ASP A 719 -22.75 -13.72 -9.65
C ASP A 719 -23.99 -14.53 -10.10
N GLY A 720 -25.19 -13.97 -9.94
CA GLY A 720 -26.47 -14.61 -10.22
C GLY A 720 -26.98 -15.50 -9.08
N THR A 721 -26.31 -15.52 -7.93
CA THR A 721 -26.71 -16.27 -6.74
C THR A 721 -26.94 -15.34 -5.55
N ASN A 722 -27.42 -15.93 -4.44
CA ASN A 722 -27.49 -15.27 -3.12
C ASN A 722 -26.65 -16.06 -2.11
N ILE A 723 -25.57 -16.70 -2.56
CA ILE A 723 -24.72 -17.56 -1.73
C ILE A 723 -23.42 -16.81 -1.42
N SER A 724 -23.16 -16.56 -0.13
CA SER A 724 -21.91 -15.96 0.36
C SER A 724 -20.72 -16.89 0.10
N THR A 725 -19.59 -16.34 -0.30
CA THR A 725 -18.38 -17.11 -0.59
C THR A 725 -17.11 -16.39 -0.13
N SER A 726 -16.14 -17.17 0.41
CA SER A 726 -14.78 -16.67 0.69
C SER A 726 -13.84 -16.78 -0.51
N VAL A 727 -14.19 -17.63 -1.49
CA VAL A 727 -13.46 -17.75 -2.74
C VAL A 727 -14.01 -16.71 -3.72
N PRO A 728 -13.16 -15.90 -4.35
CA PRO A 728 -13.62 -14.92 -5.33
C PRO A 728 -14.39 -15.57 -6.48
N VAL A 729 -15.45 -14.91 -6.93
CA VAL A 729 -16.25 -15.28 -8.10
C VAL A 729 -16.27 -14.12 -9.09
N TYR A 730 -16.45 -14.41 -10.39
CA TYR A 730 -16.64 -13.35 -11.38
C TYR A 730 -18.04 -12.74 -11.27
N VAL A 731 -18.08 -11.40 -11.30
CA VAL A 731 -19.33 -10.66 -11.49
C VAL A 731 -19.85 -10.90 -12.89
N LYS A 732 -21.15 -11.10 -13.06
CA LYS A 732 -21.79 -11.40 -14.33
C LYS A 732 -22.43 -10.15 -14.96
N GLU A 733 -22.43 -10.10 -16.28
CA GLU A 733 -23.22 -9.15 -17.08
C GLU A 733 -24.60 -9.74 -17.44
N SER A 734 -24.61 -11.08 -17.63
CA SER A 734 -25.83 -11.88 -17.83
C SER A 734 -25.63 -13.27 -17.24
N VAL A 735 -26.60 -14.15 -17.30
CA VAL A 735 -26.51 -15.53 -16.78
C VAL A 735 -25.26 -16.26 -17.28
N ASP A 736 -24.88 -16.04 -18.54
CA ASP A 736 -23.80 -16.77 -19.23
C ASP A 736 -22.54 -15.94 -19.50
N THR A 737 -22.53 -14.63 -19.20
CA THR A 737 -21.40 -13.74 -19.54
C THR A 737 -20.87 -13.01 -18.31
N GLU A 738 -19.55 -12.87 -18.22
CA GLU A 738 -18.86 -12.11 -17.19
C GLU A 738 -18.91 -10.61 -17.52
N LEU A 739 -19.04 -9.77 -16.49
CA LEU A 739 -18.92 -8.32 -16.61
C LEU A 739 -17.48 -7.96 -16.93
N ASN A 740 -17.27 -7.21 -18.01
CA ASN A 740 -15.94 -6.85 -18.51
C ASN A 740 -15.82 -5.35 -18.82
N SER A 741 -14.59 -4.92 -19.16
CA SER A 741 -14.25 -3.51 -19.45
C SER A 741 -14.65 -2.58 -18.29
N VAL A 742 -14.56 -3.06 -17.06
CA VAL A 742 -14.86 -2.29 -15.87
C VAL A 742 -13.62 -1.53 -15.41
N PHE A 743 -13.76 -0.24 -15.10
CA PHE A 743 -12.69 0.59 -14.55
C PHE A 743 -13.00 1.11 -13.14
N ILE A 744 -14.25 1.05 -12.70
CA ILE A 744 -14.67 1.33 -11.31
C ILE A 744 -15.53 0.18 -10.82
N ALA A 745 -15.21 -0.36 -9.64
CA ALA A 745 -16.04 -1.26 -8.89
C ALA A 745 -16.10 -0.79 -7.44
N GLN A 746 -17.28 -0.55 -6.90
CA GLN A 746 -17.50 -0.07 -5.54
C GLN A 746 -18.49 -0.96 -4.80
N LYS A 747 -18.12 -1.37 -3.59
CA LYS A 747 -18.96 -2.21 -2.74
C LYS A 747 -19.56 -1.40 -1.60
N GLY A 748 -20.88 -1.20 -1.66
CA GLY A 748 -21.69 -0.67 -0.57
C GLY A 748 -21.97 -1.72 0.52
N LYS A 749 -22.97 -1.50 1.36
CA LYS A 749 -23.30 -2.42 2.48
C LYS A 749 -23.79 -3.78 1.97
N ASN A 750 -24.79 -3.83 1.15
CA ASN A 750 -25.39 -5.03 0.61
C ASN A 750 -25.65 -4.86 -0.90
N TYR A 751 -24.89 -4.02 -1.56
CA TYR A 751 -25.01 -3.77 -3.00
C TYR A 751 -23.64 -3.41 -3.57
N SER A 752 -23.53 -3.51 -4.89
CA SER A 752 -22.30 -3.16 -5.62
C SER A 752 -22.64 -2.36 -6.86
N VAL A 753 -21.76 -1.41 -7.21
CA VAL A 753 -21.88 -0.57 -8.40
C VAL A 753 -20.61 -0.67 -9.23
N PHE A 754 -20.77 -0.74 -10.55
CA PHE A 754 -19.69 -0.90 -11.50
C PHE A 754 -19.81 0.18 -12.60
N ALA A 755 -18.66 0.67 -13.07
CA ALA A 755 -18.65 1.52 -14.26
C ALA A 755 -17.74 0.92 -15.32
N LYS A 756 -18.24 0.86 -16.56
CA LYS A 756 -17.51 0.37 -17.74
C LYS A 756 -16.78 1.52 -18.44
N GLU A 757 -15.73 1.20 -19.20
CA GLU A 757 -14.93 2.16 -19.97
C GLU A 757 -15.74 3.06 -20.92
N ASN A 758 -16.94 2.67 -21.30
CA ASN A 758 -17.85 3.47 -22.12
C ASN A 758 -18.74 4.41 -21.28
N GLY A 759 -18.52 4.49 -19.96
CA GLY A 759 -19.28 5.34 -19.04
C GLY A 759 -20.60 4.76 -18.55
N GLU A 760 -20.98 3.55 -18.99
CA GLU A 760 -22.14 2.85 -18.47
C GLU A 760 -21.96 2.51 -16.99
N VAL A 761 -23.04 2.66 -16.22
CA VAL A 761 -23.10 2.30 -14.80
C VAL A 761 -24.02 1.11 -14.62
N TRP A 762 -23.53 0.11 -13.91
CA TRP A 762 -24.21 -1.13 -13.59
C TRP A 762 -24.30 -1.30 -12.08
N ALA A 763 -25.39 -1.87 -11.57
CA ALA A 763 -25.57 -2.07 -10.13
C ALA A 763 -26.29 -3.38 -9.82
N THR A 764 -26.00 -3.96 -8.64
CA THR A 764 -26.62 -5.20 -8.14
C THR A 764 -26.73 -5.19 -6.61
N GLY A 765 -27.61 -6.00 -6.06
CA GLY A 765 -27.80 -6.19 -4.64
C GLY A 765 -29.06 -5.54 -4.09
N TYR A 766 -29.04 -5.18 -2.80
CA TYR A 766 -30.14 -4.59 -2.07
C TYR A 766 -30.54 -3.22 -2.61
N ASN A 767 -31.88 -2.94 -2.72
CA ASN A 767 -32.39 -1.75 -3.38
C ASN A 767 -33.61 -1.06 -2.71
N GLU A 768 -33.91 -1.34 -1.45
CA GLU A 768 -35.10 -0.80 -0.77
C GLU A 768 -35.21 0.74 -0.80
N TYR A 769 -34.08 1.44 -0.86
CA TYR A 769 -34.02 2.90 -0.86
C TYR A 769 -33.74 3.50 -2.26
N GLY A 770 -33.67 2.66 -3.31
CA GLY A 770 -33.35 3.10 -4.67
C GLY A 770 -31.84 3.30 -4.90
N GLN A 771 -30.96 2.72 -4.08
CA GLN A 771 -29.51 2.90 -4.18
C GLN A 771 -28.88 2.28 -5.42
N LEU A 772 -29.59 1.45 -6.16
CA LEU A 772 -29.18 0.97 -7.48
C LEU A 772 -29.43 1.98 -8.59
N GLY A 773 -30.34 2.96 -8.39
CA GLY A 773 -30.62 4.02 -9.37
C GLY A 773 -31.45 3.58 -10.60
N ASN A 774 -32.04 2.40 -10.57
CA ASN A 774 -32.79 1.80 -11.70
C ASN A 774 -34.29 2.08 -11.70
N SER A 775 -34.75 3.14 -11.03
CA SER A 775 -36.18 3.52 -10.87
C SER A 775 -37.01 2.46 -10.12
N SER A 776 -36.38 1.56 -9.39
CA SER A 776 -37.01 0.43 -8.69
C SER A 776 -36.54 0.38 -7.23
N THR A 777 -37.26 -0.41 -6.42
CA THR A 777 -36.82 -0.80 -5.06
C THR A 777 -36.59 -2.32 -4.95
N VAL A 778 -36.52 -3.03 -6.09
CA VAL A 778 -36.33 -4.47 -6.14
C VAL A 778 -34.88 -4.84 -6.02
N THR A 779 -34.58 -5.79 -5.14
CA THR A 779 -33.25 -6.39 -4.96
C THR A 779 -32.95 -7.35 -6.14
N ILE A 780 -31.75 -7.28 -6.71
CA ILE A 780 -31.32 -8.08 -7.87
C ILE A 780 -29.96 -8.73 -7.60
N ASN A 781 -29.68 -9.89 -8.19
CA ASN A 781 -28.45 -10.67 -7.98
C ASN A 781 -27.57 -10.84 -9.24
N ILE A 782 -27.98 -10.23 -10.35
CA ILE A 782 -27.18 -9.98 -11.55
C ILE A 782 -27.18 -8.48 -11.78
N PRO A 783 -26.04 -7.83 -12.07
CA PRO A 783 -26.00 -6.40 -12.34
C PRO A 783 -26.94 -5.96 -13.44
N GLU A 784 -27.63 -4.87 -13.22
CA GLU A 784 -28.49 -4.20 -14.18
C GLU A 784 -27.84 -2.89 -14.65
N ASN A 785 -27.91 -2.61 -15.97
CA ASN A 785 -27.42 -1.37 -16.54
C ASN A 785 -28.40 -0.23 -16.24
N ILE A 786 -27.98 0.74 -15.42
CA ILE A 786 -28.78 1.92 -15.08
C ILE A 786 -28.57 3.08 -16.08
N SER A 787 -27.69 2.90 -17.04
CA SER A 787 -27.40 3.85 -18.12
C SER A 787 -28.26 3.60 -19.36
N ASN A 788 -29.39 2.88 -19.22
CA ASN A 788 -30.26 2.59 -20.35
C ASN A 788 -30.88 3.86 -20.92
N ASP A 789 -30.56 4.13 -22.16
CA ASP A 789 -31.25 5.15 -22.95
C ASP A 789 -32.74 4.80 -23.06
N LEU A 790 -33.60 5.80 -23.09
CA LEU A 790 -35.03 5.63 -23.21
C LEU A 790 -35.52 6.30 -24.50
N LEU A 791 -36.09 5.51 -25.39
CA LEU A 791 -36.87 6.03 -26.51
C LEU A 791 -38.35 5.97 -26.09
N SER A 792 -38.93 7.13 -25.74
CA SER A 792 -40.35 7.27 -25.47
C SER A 792 -41.09 7.71 -26.74
N VAL A 793 -42.28 7.17 -26.93
CA VAL A 793 -43.21 7.52 -28.01
C VAL A 793 -44.57 7.70 -27.36
N ASP A 794 -45.13 8.91 -27.43
CA ASP A 794 -46.36 9.29 -26.73
C ASP A 794 -47.59 8.52 -27.24
N THR A 795 -47.62 8.19 -28.53
CA THR A 795 -48.77 7.53 -29.17
C THR A 795 -48.26 6.35 -29.99
N LEU A 796 -48.70 5.15 -29.61
CA LEU A 796 -48.35 3.90 -30.31
C LEU A 796 -49.47 3.40 -31.21
N ASP A 797 -50.67 4.00 -31.18
CA ASP A 797 -51.82 3.66 -31.98
C ASP A 797 -52.46 4.93 -32.61
N PHE A 798 -52.47 4.97 -33.91
CA PHE A 798 -53.08 6.05 -34.69
C PHE A 798 -54.28 5.54 -35.48
N THR A 799 -55.40 6.24 -35.39
CA THR A 799 -56.58 5.98 -36.26
C THR A 799 -56.96 7.23 -37.01
N PHE A 800 -56.85 7.15 -38.32
CA PHE A 800 -57.26 8.20 -39.27
C PHE A 800 -58.55 7.84 -39.91
N ASN A 801 -59.57 8.73 -39.87
CA ASN A 801 -60.89 8.54 -40.46
C ASN A 801 -61.02 9.18 -41.83
N ASN A 802 -59.99 9.77 -42.38
CA ASN A 802 -59.91 10.35 -43.67
C ASN A 802 -58.52 10.22 -44.27
N ILE A 803 -58.50 9.91 -45.59
CA ILE A 803 -57.29 9.97 -46.40
C ILE A 803 -56.78 11.44 -46.48
N GLY A 804 -55.48 11.66 -46.33
CA GLY A 804 -54.88 12.99 -46.29
C GLY A 804 -54.79 13.62 -44.90
N GLN A 805 -55.37 12.99 -43.86
CA GLN A 805 -55.25 13.45 -42.49
C GLN A 805 -53.81 13.22 -41.99
N THR A 806 -53.31 14.16 -41.20
CA THR A 806 -51.95 14.07 -40.63
C THR A 806 -52.01 14.14 -39.12
N GLN A 807 -51.10 13.37 -38.45
CA GLN A 807 -50.89 13.43 -36.99
C GLN A 807 -49.42 13.22 -36.70
N LYS A 808 -48.90 13.91 -35.70
CA LYS A 808 -47.48 13.83 -35.32
C LYS A 808 -47.24 12.75 -34.30
N ILE A 809 -46.22 11.92 -34.51
CA ILE A 809 -45.62 11.07 -33.48
C ILE A 809 -44.72 11.97 -32.64
N ASN A 810 -45.08 12.23 -31.40
CA ASN A 810 -44.16 12.86 -30.45
C ASN A 810 -43.28 11.76 -29.87
N SER A 811 -42.02 11.78 -30.24
CA SER A 811 -41.02 10.89 -29.71
C SER A 811 -39.90 11.69 -29.05
N LYS A 812 -39.40 11.18 -27.98
CA LYS A 812 -38.29 11.75 -27.24
C LYS A 812 -37.26 10.67 -26.98
N TYR A 813 -36.02 10.95 -27.32
CA TYR A 813 -34.89 10.12 -26.92
C TYR A 813 -34.25 10.78 -25.71
N GLU A 814 -34.24 10.06 -24.62
CA GLU A 814 -33.57 10.46 -23.37
C GLU A 814 -32.38 9.56 -23.17
N PHE A 815 -31.18 10.20 -23.02
CA PHE A 815 -30.00 9.46 -22.62
C PHE A 815 -30.18 8.96 -21.18
N GLY A 816 -29.85 7.71 -20.95
CA GLY A 816 -29.75 7.17 -19.64
C GLY A 816 -28.62 7.86 -18.84
N PHE A 817 -28.48 7.51 -17.58
CA PHE A 817 -27.41 8.01 -16.74
C PHE A 817 -26.07 7.41 -17.19
N ASN A 818 -25.18 8.23 -17.82
CA ASN A 818 -23.84 7.85 -18.23
C ASN A 818 -22.82 8.79 -17.58
N LEU A 819 -21.66 8.27 -17.21
CA LEU A 819 -20.59 9.04 -16.54
C LEU A 819 -19.89 10.02 -17.49
N TYR A 820 -19.97 9.78 -18.80
CA TYR A 820 -19.47 10.69 -19.82
C TYR A 820 -20.61 11.51 -20.40
N ASP A 821 -20.36 12.79 -20.66
CA ASP A 821 -21.34 13.65 -21.26
C ASP A 821 -21.27 13.54 -22.81
N TYR A 822 -22.03 12.59 -23.37
CA TYR A 822 -22.13 12.47 -24.81
C TYR A 822 -23.12 13.53 -25.34
N LYS A 823 -22.60 14.62 -25.86
CA LYS A 823 -23.41 15.67 -26.55
C LYS A 823 -23.96 15.24 -27.92
N ASN A 824 -23.85 13.98 -28.30
CA ASN A 824 -24.37 13.47 -29.56
C ASN A 824 -25.83 13.09 -29.36
N SER A 825 -26.74 14.04 -29.68
CA SER A 825 -28.14 13.72 -29.94
C SER A 825 -28.22 12.61 -30.99
N LYS A 826 -28.67 11.43 -30.63
CA LYS A 826 -29.00 10.41 -31.61
C LYS A 826 -30.23 10.95 -32.37
N GLU A 827 -30.14 11.10 -33.70
CA GLU A 827 -31.27 11.46 -34.52
C GLU A 827 -32.30 10.34 -34.39
N ILE A 828 -33.57 10.76 -34.18
CA ILE A 828 -34.70 9.88 -34.24
C ILE A 828 -35.06 9.77 -35.71
N SER A 829 -35.12 8.58 -36.22
CA SER A 829 -35.57 8.30 -37.59
C SER A 829 -36.92 7.60 -37.56
N TYR A 830 -37.72 7.88 -38.55
CA TYR A 830 -39.04 7.32 -38.74
C TYR A 830 -39.12 6.62 -40.10
N SER A 831 -39.76 5.46 -40.16
CA SER A 831 -40.01 4.75 -41.40
C SER A 831 -41.37 4.04 -41.38
N SER A 832 -42.09 4.09 -42.44
CA SER A 832 -43.32 3.35 -42.62
C SER A 832 -43.05 1.98 -43.21
N GLN A 833 -43.73 0.95 -42.69
CA GLN A 833 -43.64 -0.41 -43.24
C GLN A 833 -44.44 -0.54 -44.54
N ASP A 834 -45.47 0.28 -44.75
CA ASP A 834 -46.19 0.40 -46.05
C ASP A 834 -46.56 1.86 -46.33
N GLU A 835 -45.73 2.53 -47.11
CA GLU A 835 -45.92 3.93 -47.53
C GLU A 835 -47.13 4.19 -48.39
N LYS A 836 -47.78 3.15 -48.94
CA LYS A 836 -49.04 3.31 -49.70
C LYS A 836 -50.18 3.53 -48.73
N ILE A 837 -50.17 2.96 -47.54
CA ILE A 837 -51.22 3.13 -46.53
C ILE A 837 -50.99 4.42 -45.72
N ALA A 838 -49.82 4.61 -45.20
CA ALA A 838 -49.42 5.82 -44.49
C ALA A 838 -47.94 6.12 -44.71
N SER A 839 -47.58 7.39 -44.89
CA SER A 839 -46.18 7.86 -44.89
C SER A 839 -45.85 8.62 -43.63
N VAL A 840 -44.56 8.67 -43.28
CA VAL A 840 -44.05 9.48 -42.19
C VAL A 840 -42.88 10.33 -42.71
N ASP A 841 -42.81 11.59 -42.29
CA ASP A 841 -41.68 12.45 -42.62
C ASP A 841 -40.57 12.38 -41.54
N LYS A 842 -39.46 13.08 -41.78
CA LYS A 842 -38.32 13.14 -40.85
C LYS A 842 -38.66 13.80 -39.50
N ASP A 843 -39.75 14.56 -39.43
CA ASP A 843 -40.19 15.27 -38.23
C ASP A 843 -41.27 14.48 -37.46
N GLY A 844 -41.57 13.23 -37.89
CA GLY A 844 -42.55 12.32 -37.29
C GLY A 844 -44.00 12.61 -37.66
N ASN A 845 -44.29 13.40 -38.71
CA ASN A 845 -45.66 13.62 -39.14
C ASN A 845 -46.12 12.42 -40.00
N VAL A 846 -47.12 11.70 -39.52
CA VAL A 846 -47.75 10.57 -40.21
C VAL A 846 -48.92 11.07 -41.02
N MET A 847 -48.98 10.69 -42.29
CA MET A 847 -50.07 11.08 -43.21
C MET A 847 -50.74 9.83 -43.79
N ALA A 848 -52.04 9.73 -43.62
CA ALA A 848 -52.91 8.69 -44.19
C ALA A 848 -53.01 8.82 -45.71
N LYS A 849 -52.76 7.75 -46.49
CA LYS A 849 -52.76 7.75 -47.98
C LYS A 849 -53.79 6.82 -48.59
N SER A 850 -54.06 5.66 -47.99
CA SER A 850 -55.11 4.74 -48.44
C SER A 850 -55.65 3.95 -47.26
N LEU A 851 -56.83 3.39 -47.40
CA LEU A 851 -57.43 2.55 -46.37
C LEU A 851 -56.59 1.32 -46.08
N GLY A 852 -56.47 0.95 -44.80
CA GLY A 852 -55.73 -0.23 -44.34
C GLY A 852 -55.01 -0.05 -43.04
N LYS A 853 -54.12 -1.00 -42.70
CA LYS A 853 -53.30 -1.00 -41.49
C LYS A 853 -51.82 -1.10 -41.86
N THR A 854 -51.04 -0.28 -41.25
CA THR A 854 -49.58 -0.33 -41.36
C THR A 854 -48.91 0.02 -40.02
N TYR A 855 -47.57 0.06 -39.97
CA TYR A 855 -46.81 0.41 -38.82
C TYR A 855 -45.75 1.45 -39.14
N ILE A 856 -45.49 2.33 -38.18
CA ILE A 856 -44.38 3.26 -38.24
C ILE A 856 -43.32 2.79 -37.26
N ASP A 857 -42.13 2.52 -37.72
CA ASP A 857 -40.95 2.23 -36.89
C ASP A 857 -40.28 3.58 -36.54
N VAL A 858 -40.12 3.81 -35.25
CA VAL A 858 -39.39 4.94 -34.66
C VAL A 858 -38.08 4.39 -34.11
N VAL A 859 -36.96 4.86 -34.64
CA VAL A 859 -35.65 4.29 -34.33
C VAL A 859 -34.69 5.40 -33.87
N ALA A 860 -33.97 5.16 -32.76
CA ALA A 860 -32.88 6.00 -32.30
C ALA A 860 -31.71 5.11 -31.88
N GLY A 861 -30.61 5.08 -32.62
CA GLY A 861 -29.52 4.17 -32.39
C GLY A 861 -29.96 2.69 -32.44
N ASN A 862 -29.79 1.96 -31.33
CA ASN A 862 -30.20 0.56 -31.21
C ASN A 862 -31.64 0.38 -30.66
N PHE A 863 -32.34 1.47 -30.35
CA PHE A 863 -33.66 1.43 -29.78
C PHE A 863 -34.71 1.60 -30.89
N ALA A 864 -35.75 0.79 -30.87
CA ALA A 864 -36.87 0.87 -31.79
C ALA A 864 -38.19 0.78 -31.04
N ARG A 865 -39.16 1.57 -31.48
CA ARG A 865 -40.56 1.48 -31.07
C ARG A 865 -41.39 1.40 -32.31
N ARG A 866 -42.53 0.76 -32.24
CA ARG A 866 -43.44 0.57 -33.36
C ARG A 866 -44.81 1.13 -33.00
N ALA A 867 -45.28 2.09 -33.83
CA ALA A 867 -46.61 2.63 -33.71
C ALA A 867 -47.52 2.00 -34.78
N GLU A 868 -48.69 1.58 -34.36
CA GLU A 868 -49.74 1.05 -35.26
C GLU A 868 -50.50 2.19 -35.90
N VAL A 869 -50.77 2.08 -37.20
CA VAL A 869 -51.54 3.08 -37.97
C VAL A 869 -52.69 2.39 -38.69
N ASN A 870 -53.89 2.81 -38.34
CA ASN A 870 -55.16 2.34 -38.97
C ASN A 870 -55.76 3.50 -39.75
N VAL A 871 -55.98 3.33 -41.06
CA VAL A 871 -56.70 4.30 -41.92
C VAL A 871 -58.03 3.70 -42.28
N LEU A 872 -59.12 4.34 -41.81
CA LEU A 872 -60.52 3.92 -41.98
C LEU A 872 -61.21 4.82 -42.96
N ASP A 873 -62.31 4.33 -43.58
CA ASP A 873 -63.25 5.17 -44.37
C ASP A 873 -64.07 6.05 -43.39
N LYS A 874 -64.65 7.11 -43.92
CA LYS A 874 -65.37 8.13 -43.18
C LYS A 874 -66.47 7.57 -42.26
N ASP A 875 -67.09 6.47 -42.68
CA ASP A 875 -68.19 5.82 -41.94
C ASP A 875 -67.76 4.61 -41.09
N GLU A 876 -66.44 4.32 -41.02
CA GLU A 876 -65.88 3.23 -40.27
C GLU A 876 -65.47 3.70 -38.83
N VAL A 877 -65.75 2.87 -37.83
CA VAL A 877 -65.46 3.18 -36.44
C VAL A 877 -64.22 2.43 -35.84
N SER A 878 -63.76 1.38 -36.54
CA SER A 878 -62.60 0.63 -36.15
C SER A 878 -61.88 -0.08 -37.32
N ALA A 879 -60.64 -0.37 -37.20
CA ALA A 879 -59.91 -1.30 -38.09
C ALA A 879 -60.44 -2.72 -37.90
N MET A 880 -60.44 -3.50 -38.98
CA MET A 880 -60.69 -4.97 -38.87
C MET A 880 -59.61 -5.61 -38.02
N ASP A 881 -60.03 -6.40 -37.04
CA ASP A 881 -59.09 -7.21 -36.24
C ASP A 881 -59.71 -8.57 -35.85
N THR A 882 -58.89 -9.55 -35.69
CA THR A 882 -59.30 -10.87 -35.26
C THR A 882 -58.28 -11.47 -34.28
N LYS A 883 -58.76 -11.82 -33.10
CA LYS A 883 -57.91 -12.44 -32.06
C LYS A 883 -58.39 -13.84 -31.78
N ALA A 884 -57.48 -14.79 -31.81
CA ALA A 884 -57.73 -16.18 -31.46
C ALA A 884 -57.30 -16.47 -30.02
N GLY A 885 -58.26 -16.96 -29.24
CA GLY A 885 -57.95 -17.62 -27.95
C GLY A 885 -57.68 -19.13 -28.13
N ASN A 886 -57.50 -19.84 -27.07
CA ASN A 886 -57.20 -21.29 -27.14
C ASN A 886 -58.29 -22.13 -27.85
N LYS A 887 -59.54 -21.77 -27.69
CA LYS A 887 -60.66 -22.52 -28.25
C LYS A 887 -61.79 -21.61 -28.81
N HIS A 888 -61.53 -20.29 -28.91
CA HIS A 888 -62.49 -19.33 -29.43
C HIS A 888 -61.80 -18.24 -30.21
N THR A 889 -62.52 -17.54 -31.03
CA THR A 889 -62.02 -16.40 -31.79
C THR A 889 -62.98 -15.23 -31.66
N VAL A 890 -62.44 -14.04 -31.54
CA VAL A 890 -63.19 -12.79 -31.55
C VAL A 890 -62.75 -11.95 -32.76
N SER A 891 -63.66 -11.51 -33.57
CA SER A 891 -63.48 -10.68 -34.74
C SER A 891 -64.20 -9.36 -34.61
N LEU A 892 -63.51 -8.27 -34.89
CA LEU A 892 -64.00 -6.90 -34.94
C LEU A 892 -64.17 -6.46 -36.37
N LYS A 893 -65.37 -6.03 -36.73
CA LYS A 893 -65.68 -5.41 -38.04
C LYS A 893 -65.45 -3.91 -38.00
N THR A 894 -65.17 -3.31 -39.17
CA THR A 894 -64.95 -1.89 -39.32
C THR A 894 -66.06 -0.98 -38.80
N ASN A 895 -67.32 -1.48 -38.78
CA ASN A 895 -68.46 -0.81 -38.17
C ASN A 895 -68.55 -0.91 -36.63
N GLY A 896 -67.52 -1.47 -35.98
CA GLY A 896 -67.49 -1.63 -34.54
C GLY A 896 -68.21 -2.88 -34.00
N SER A 897 -68.82 -3.70 -34.87
CA SER A 897 -69.46 -4.94 -34.42
C SER A 897 -68.49 -6.07 -34.10
N LEU A 898 -68.72 -6.72 -32.99
CA LEU A 898 -67.93 -7.86 -32.55
C LEU A 898 -68.61 -9.20 -32.90
N PHE A 899 -67.86 -10.10 -33.41
CA PHE A 899 -68.30 -11.46 -33.72
C PHE A 899 -67.42 -12.45 -32.96
N THR A 900 -68.05 -13.47 -32.38
CA THR A 900 -67.32 -14.48 -31.63
C THR A 900 -67.72 -15.88 -32.06
N PHE A 901 -66.79 -16.83 -32.10
CA PHE A 901 -67.09 -18.22 -32.48
C PHE A 901 -66.10 -19.17 -31.82
N GLY A 902 -66.51 -20.43 -31.67
CA GLY A 902 -65.70 -21.47 -31.01
C GLY A 902 -66.37 -22.07 -29.76
N ASP A 903 -65.51 -22.53 -28.84
CA ASP A 903 -65.97 -23.12 -27.61
C ASP A 903 -66.60 -22.08 -26.68
N ASN A 904 -67.78 -22.36 -26.15
CA ASN A 904 -68.51 -21.48 -25.23
C ASN A 904 -68.85 -22.21 -23.89
N THR A 905 -68.19 -23.24 -23.57
CA THR A 905 -68.45 -24.10 -22.38
C THR A 905 -68.45 -23.27 -21.06
N TYR A 906 -67.71 -22.18 -21.02
CA TYR A 906 -67.63 -21.27 -19.86
C TYR A 906 -68.20 -19.86 -20.12
N GLY A 907 -68.96 -19.67 -21.21
CA GLY A 907 -69.54 -18.40 -21.55
C GLY A 907 -68.55 -17.40 -22.20
N GLN A 908 -67.42 -17.87 -22.71
CA GLN A 908 -66.34 -17.04 -23.27
C GLN A 908 -66.69 -16.32 -24.59
N LEU A 909 -67.78 -16.71 -25.26
CA LEU A 909 -68.24 -16.02 -26.46
C LEU A 909 -69.11 -14.78 -26.14
N GLY A 910 -69.58 -14.57 -24.90
CA GLY A 910 -70.33 -13.40 -24.48
C GLY A 910 -71.78 -13.30 -25.10
N ILE A 911 -72.34 -14.40 -25.61
CA ILE A 911 -73.61 -14.46 -26.34
C ILE A 911 -74.80 -14.88 -25.47
N GLY A 912 -74.62 -14.90 -24.13
CA GLY A 912 -75.72 -15.16 -23.17
C GLY A 912 -76.11 -16.64 -23.01
N GLY A 913 -75.38 -17.60 -23.57
CA GLY A 913 -75.56 -19.04 -23.44
C GLY A 913 -74.28 -19.78 -23.39
N MET A 914 -74.26 -21.08 -23.14
CA MET A 914 -73.10 -21.99 -23.07
C MET A 914 -73.02 -22.93 -24.27
N SER A 915 -73.75 -22.68 -25.36
CA SER A 915 -73.63 -23.52 -26.57
C SER A 915 -72.41 -23.07 -27.41
N ASN A 916 -71.72 -24.01 -27.97
CA ASN A 916 -70.62 -23.74 -28.89
C ASN A 916 -71.15 -23.25 -30.23
N GLU A 917 -70.53 -22.16 -30.74
CA GLU A 917 -70.89 -21.61 -32.05
C GLU A 917 -69.81 -21.95 -33.09
N ASN A 918 -70.26 -22.65 -34.17
CA ASN A 918 -69.39 -23.05 -35.28
C ASN A 918 -69.52 -22.11 -36.52
N HIS A 919 -70.38 -21.09 -36.44
CA HIS A 919 -70.61 -20.08 -37.48
C HIS A 919 -70.39 -18.68 -36.88
N ILE A 920 -69.95 -17.74 -37.73
CA ILE A 920 -69.72 -16.32 -37.39
C ILE A 920 -71.06 -15.59 -37.26
#